data_fec0fcadbd0e23445df9bdee533033f2
#
_entry.id   fec0fcadbd0e23445df9bdee533033f2
#
_cell.length_a   1.000
_cell.length_b   1.000
_cell.length_c   1.000
_cell.angle_alpha   90.00
_cell.angle_beta   90.00
_cell.angle_gamma   90.00
#
_symmetry.space_group_name_H-M   'P 1'
#
loop_
_entity.id
_entity.type
_entity.pdbx_description
1 polymer ?
#
loop_
_entity_poly.entity_id
_entity_poly.type
_entity_poly.pdbx_seq_one_letter_code
_entity_poly.pdbx_strand_id
1 'polypeptide(L)'
;MKKFSIGLFLIWGVVQVSAQKDSISIHAKLSQDRKTLVVNQEIVYHNHSDKALNSIKLLNWIAAYNKRGTSLVYRKLEDRNNSLHFAKQEELGIVLELNIKNSGNQPVPVKTISDENLFLSLNENLEPGKSVKLQLQYKMQLPDKKFTGYGTSEQDIALKYFFIVPDHFDADNISKRDYHDIEESVNFNTFWSVDLDAPSNSFIQSNLQQIQPNLFKGYLDSDPEFIISKNTFPTIKIDTEDIKTEIKFGYNISKQEIQNLEFYLPLQLKFIKDKIGFIPEQLFISEKFRAKEDFFGNNDIKFWKFRFKLFSDAENTDLDYFGIISKKILDESIITDKQENHWFKNGLKSYLEIQYLKKFYGDTKLLGNLPENSILGVKPLKLFHASRVKLLDRYGLAYQYIMSQNLDQKIDEPFAVLSNFNDMAISSFETGSLFSYSADKMGEEKFNLLLKNYIAENTDKQVYPEDFLDQLAKEESSTSYLKGFLKQKNRVNFRLKNFRVNNDSLNIKIVKNTDEAIPVRLETQTKSGEKTSYWIETAENERLKTVNLPSEDIYKITLNNDYIFPEANYRDNFLYTKGLFSNAKKIKFKLIKDIPNPEFNEIYLNPRIRFTNTYDKFLIGINFKNQSLFDQKFLYSLTPSFSTGTGKMTGSGAVSYSFLPAESVIQRLTFGVSGSYFHYDYDLAYQKNSLYSNISFRKNPRSTVSRGLGISYTYFERDLSAKMIANRDYDKYNLWTVGYGYTDNQMIHEKSFSLSTQGMEDYNKITAEGFYRWEFAPRQKLSLRLFAGYFVRNETRNNTFNYGISRVSDYSFSYNLLGQSASSGILSQQFILADGGFKSFLPGTVNQWITSFNVDSSVWKIFHVYADAGLYKNKNNPTQFIWDSGVKVRLIPDFLEIYLPVQSSLGFEPGFKDYGKRIRYTLILNLSTIINAARRGWY
;
A
#
# COMPACT_ATOMS: atom_id res chain seq x y z
N MET A 1 -24.48 -75.82 -41.93
CA MET A 1 -23.30 -75.58 -41.01
C MET A 1 -23.44 -74.21 -40.43
N LYS A 2 -23.87 -74.14 -39.16
CA LYS A 2 -24.07 -72.90 -38.41
C LYS A 2 -22.78 -72.54 -37.69
N LYS A 3 -22.26 -71.37 -37.92
CA LYS A 3 -21.16 -70.83 -37.13
C LYS A 3 -21.72 -69.98 -35.97
N PHE A 4 -21.49 -70.47 -34.77
CA PHE A 4 -21.70 -69.71 -33.54
C PHE A 4 -20.55 -68.67 -33.36
N SER A 5 -20.90 -67.40 -33.22
CA SER A 5 -19.96 -66.38 -32.79
C SER A 5 -20.25 -66.00 -31.31
N ILE A 6 -19.34 -66.31 -30.43
CA ILE A 6 -19.42 -65.92 -29.04
C ILE A 6 -18.88 -64.46 -28.94
N GLY A 7 -19.77 -63.52 -28.62
CA GLY A 7 -19.43 -62.18 -28.33
C GLY A 7 -19.02 -62.05 -26.84
N LEU A 8 -17.77 -61.74 -26.61
CA LEU A 8 -17.24 -61.42 -25.29
C LEU A 8 -17.62 -59.96 -24.93
N PHE A 9 -18.60 -59.80 -24.07
CA PHE A 9 -18.93 -58.50 -23.46
C PHE A 9 -17.89 -58.21 -22.35
N LEU A 10 -16.90 -57.35 -22.63
CA LEU A 10 -16.07 -56.72 -21.63
C LEU A 10 -16.89 -55.62 -20.96
N ILE A 11 -17.42 -55.89 -19.77
CA ILE A 11 -17.96 -54.89 -18.87
C ILE A 11 -16.78 -54.12 -18.29
N TRP A 12 -16.49 -52.94 -18.85
CA TRP A 12 -15.66 -51.95 -18.20
C TRP A 12 -16.47 -51.35 -17.05
N GLY A 13 -16.27 -51.86 -15.85
CA GLY A 13 -16.71 -51.22 -14.63
C GLY A 13 -15.90 -49.91 -14.52
N VAL A 14 -16.52 -48.78 -14.80
CA VAL A 14 -16.02 -47.51 -14.37
C VAL A 14 -16.12 -47.49 -12.86
N VAL A 15 -15.04 -47.85 -12.20
CA VAL A 15 -14.86 -47.53 -10.77
C VAL A 15 -14.78 -46.02 -10.71
N GLN A 16 -15.87 -45.38 -10.36
CA GLN A 16 -15.79 -43.99 -9.86
C GLN A 16 -14.94 -44.04 -8.61
N VAL A 17 -13.66 -43.72 -8.76
CA VAL A 17 -12.81 -43.39 -7.63
C VAL A 17 -13.32 -42.03 -7.12
N SER A 18 -14.27 -42.08 -6.20
CA SER A 18 -14.59 -40.90 -5.40
C SER A 18 -13.30 -40.55 -4.66
N ALA A 19 -12.72 -39.40 -4.96
CA ALA A 19 -11.54 -38.90 -4.27
C ALA A 19 -11.85 -38.91 -2.76
N GLN A 20 -11.14 -39.72 -2.01
CA GLN A 20 -11.30 -39.76 -0.55
C GLN A 20 -10.85 -38.41 0.00
N LYS A 21 -11.79 -37.74 0.67
CA LYS A 21 -11.50 -36.39 1.24
C LYS A 21 -10.85 -36.53 2.62
N ASP A 22 -9.98 -35.61 2.95
CA ASP A 22 -9.38 -35.49 4.28
C ASP A 22 -10.44 -35.25 5.34
N SER A 23 -10.18 -35.69 6.56
CA SER A 23 -11.08 -35.43 7.68
C SER A 23 -10.31 -35.07 8.96
N ILE A 24 -10.88 -34.12 9.70
CA ILE A 24 -10.33 -33.64 10.97
C ILE A 24 -11.46 -33.70 12.01
N SER A 25 -11.26 -34.50 13.04
CA SER A 25 -12.18 -34.62 14.19
C SER A 25 -11.52 -34.02 15.42
N ILE A 26 -12.22 -33.14 16.11
CA ILE A 26 -11.69 -32.39 17.25
C ILE A 26 -12.66 -32.51 18.42
N HIS A 27 -12.11 -32.79 19.61
CA HIS A 27 -12.74 -32.53 20.89
C HIS A 27 -11.92 -31.50 21.63
N ALA A 28 -12.47 -30.29 21.78
CA ALA A 28 -11.77 -29.14 22.37
C ALA A 28 -12.51 -28.62 23.61
N LYS A 29 -11.79 -28.39 24.70
CA LYS A 29 -12.34 -27.87 25.96
C LYS A 29 -11.69 -26.52 26.31
N LEU A 30 -12.51 -25.46 26.37
CA LEU A 30 -12.11 -24.14 26.79
C LEU A 30 -12.15 -24.02 28.31
N SER A 31 -11.07 -23.49 28.88
CA SER A 31 -10.97 -23.24 30.33
C SER A 31 -11.94 -22.15 30.81
N GLN A 32 -12.24 -22.15 32.10
CA GLN A 32 -13.16 -21.15 32.70
C GLN A 32 -12.65 -19.73 32.64
N ASP A 33 -11.34 -19.51 32.61
CA ASP A 33 -10.71 -18.21 32.42
C ASP A 33 -10.68 -17.77 30.96
N ARG A 34 -11.20 -18.60 30.04
CA ARG A 34 -11.32 -18.33 28.58
C ARG A 34 -9.97 -18.08 27.89
N LYS A 35 -8.85 -18.54 28.47
CA LYS A 35 -7.50 -18.31 27.92
C LYS A 35 -6.81 -19.58 27.45
N THR A 36 -7.26 -20.74 27.91
CA THR A 36 -6.60 -22.00 27.58
C THR A 36 -7.57 -22.94 26.86
N LEU A 37 -7.11 -23.59 25.81
CA LEU A 37 -7.83 -24.61 25.07
C LEU A 37 -7.07 -25.94 25.18
N VAL A 38 -7.74 -26.99 25.60
CA VAL A 38 -7.23 -28.38 25.61
C VAL A 38 -7.87 -29.10 24.43
N VAL A 39 -7.06 -29.70 23.56
CA VAL A 39 -7.51 -30.27 22.28
C VAL A 39 -7.07 -31.73 22.17
N ASN A 40 -8.02 -32.61 21.88
CA ASN A 40 -7.80 -33.93 21.34
C ASN A 40 -8.27 -33.94 19.90
N GLN A 41 -7.37 -34.26 18.99
CA GLN A 41 -7.61 -34.11 17.53
C GLN A 41 -7.20 -35.37 16.80
N GLU A 42 -8.02 -35.81 15.86
CA GLU A 42 -7.71 -36.88 14.94
C GLU A 42 -7.70 -36.33 13.52
N ILE A 43 -6.65 -36.62 12.76
CA ILE A 43 -6.47 -36.22 11.35
C ILE A 43 -6.38 -37.48 10.51
N VAL A 44 -7.24 -37.64 9.51
CA VAL A 44 -7.09 -38.61 8.43
C VAL A 44 -6.65 -37.84 7.19
N TYR A 45 -5.38 -37.97 6.86
CA TYR A 45 -4.75 -37.30 5.74
C TYR A 45 -4.58 -38.29 4.58
N HIS A 46 -4.99 -37.90 3.37
CA HIS A 46 -4.80 -38.64 2.14
C HIS A 46 -3.66 -38.01 1.31
N ASN A 47 -2.81 -38.85 0.74
CA ASN A 47 -1.80 -38.39 -0.20
C ASN A 47 -2.49 -38.13 -1.55
N HIS A 48 -2.78 -36.87 -1.81
CA HIS A 48 -3.38 -36.40 -3.07
C HIS A 48 -2.33 -36.18 -4.18
N SER A 49 -1.03 -36.34 -3.86
CA SER A 49 0.06 -36.20 -4.83
C SER A 49 0.25 -37.49 -5.65
N ASP A 50 1.00 -37.38 -6.74
CA ASP A 50 1.41 -38.51 -7.59
C ASP A 50 2.68 -39.24 -7.09
N LYS A 51 3.26 -38.81 -5.94
CA LYS A 51 4.46 -39.35 -5.34
C LYS A 51 4.24 -39.88 -3.94
N ALA A 52 5.03 -40.85 -3.55
CA ALA A 52 5.07 -41.37 -2.18
C ALA A 52 5.67 -40.32 -1.22
N LEU A 53 5.00 -40.05 -0.12
CA LEU A 53 5.43 -39.11 0.92
C LEU A 53 6.11 -39.83 2.07
N ASN A 54 7.31 -39.39 2.43
CA ASN A 54 8.04 -39.88 3.62
C ASN A 54 7.86 -38.99 4.84
N SER A 55 7.25 -37.82 4.68
CA SER A 55 6.95 -36.88 5.75
C SER A 55 5.70 -36.09 5.44
N ILE A 56 5.06 -35.55 6.49
CA ILE A 56 3.90 -34.65 6.41
C ILE A 56 4.25 -33.37 7.14
N LYS A 57 3.98 -32.22 6.53
CA LYS A 57 4.07 -30.90 7.16
C LYS A 57 2.74 -30.54 7.81
N LEU A 58 2.79 -30.11 9.06
CA LEU A 58 1.65 -29.55 9.78
C LEU A 58 1.90 -28.08 10.07
N LEU A 59 0.85 -27.29 10.00
CA LEU A 59 0.83 -25.88 10.37
C LEU A 59 0.33 -25.72 11.80
N ASN A 60 1.11 -25.00 12.62
CA ASN A 60 0.85 -24.72 14.01
C ASN A 60 0.85 -23.21 14.25
N TRP A 61 -0.21 -22.54 13.81
CA TRP A 61 -0.28 -21.08 13.83
C TRP A 61 -0.28 -20.46 15.21
N ILE A 62 -0.66 -21.18 16.28
CA ILE A 62 -0.54 -20.69 17.66
C ILE A 62 0.91 -20.38 18.00
N ALA A 63 1.85 -21.19 17.54
CA ALA A 63 3.26 -20.97 17.79
C ALA A 63 3.81 -19.69 17.11
N ALA A 64 3.15 -19.19 16.08
CA ALA A 64 3.52 -17.92 15.44
C ALA A 64 3.36 -16.70 16.38
N TYR A 65 2.60 -16.83 17.46
CA TYR A 65 2.38 -15.76 18.46
C TYR A 65 3.30 -15.85 19.67
N ASN A 66 4.21 -16.84 19.75
CA ASN A 66 4.89 -17.19 21.00
C ASN A 66 6.07 -16.28 21.38
N LYS A 67 6.67 -15.57 20.42
CA LYS A 67 7.87 -14.75 20.63
C LYS A 67 8.01 -13.64 19.57
N ARG A 68 8.94 -12.71 19.80
CA ARG A 68 9.13 -11.52 18.94
C ARG A 68 9.78 -11.79 17.58
N GLY A 69 10.28 -12.96 17.29
CA GLY A 69 11.04 -13.26 16.08
C GLY A 69 10.35 -14.16 15.07
N THR A 70 9.03 -14.36 15.18
CA THR A 70 8.27 -15.22 14.26
C THR A 70 7.97 -14.51 12.93
N SER A 71 7.69 -15.29 11.89
CA SER A 71 7.29 -14.78 10.57
C SER A 71 6.06 -13.88 10.66
N LEU A 72 5.08 -14.26 11.49
CA LEU A 72 3.87 -13.46 11.72
C LEU A 72 4.18 -12.08 12.31
N VAL A 73 5.09 -12.00 13.31
CA VAL A 73 5.50 -10.71 13.89
C VAL A 73 6.14 -9.82 12.85
N TYR A 74 7.04 -10.35 12.02
CA TYR A 74 7.65 -9.58 10.92
C TYR A 74 6.61 -9.09 9.92
N ARG A 75 5.64 -9.95 9.55
CA ARG A 75 4.54 -9.57 8.65
C ARG A 75 3.70 -8.42 9.22
N LYS A 76 3.33 -8.49 10.50
CA LYS A 76 2.57 -7.42 11.17
C LYS A 76 3.38 -6.11 11.25
N LEU A 77 4.69 -6.18 11.45
CA LEU A 77 5.56 -4.99 11.39
C LEU A 77 5.64 -4.38 9.98
N GLU A 78 5.68 -5.20 8.93
CA GLU A 78 5.56 -4.74 7.54
C GLU A 78 4.22 -4.02 7.30
N ASP A 79 3.13 -4.54 7.85
CA ASP A 79 1.79 -3.94 7.82
C ASP A 79 1.62 -2.74 8.77
N ARG A 80 2.72 -2.26 9.37
CA ARG A 80 2.75 -1.11 10.30
C ARG A 80 1.95 -1.35 11.60
N ASN A 81 1.91 -2.59 12.07
CA ASN A 81 1.34 -2.98 13.35
C ASN A 81 2.43 -3.58 14.26
N ASN A 82 2.75 -2.88 15.35
CA ASN A 82 3.78 -3.33 16.32
C ASN A 82 3.18 -3.93 17.60
N SER A 83 1.87 -4.11 17.67
CA SER A 83 1.19 -4.58 18.90
C SER A 83 1.67 -5.96 19.36
N LEU A 84 1.84 -6.90 18.41
CA LEU A 84 2.35 -8.25 18.72
C LEU A 84 3.83 -8.23 19.12
N HIS A 85 4.64 -7.34 18.52
CA HIS A 85 6.06 -7.20 18.88
C HIS A 85 6.26 -6.76 20.34
N PHE A 86 5.38 -5.88 20.84
CA PHE A 86 5.42 -5.39 22.23
C PHE A 86 4.44 -6.11 23.18
N ALA A 87 3.88 -7.24 22.73
CA ALA A 87 2.95 -8.03 23.54
C ALA A 87 3.59 -8.49 24.86
N LYS A 88 2.79 -8.55 25.91
CA LYS A 88 3.17 -9.15 27.17
C LYS A 88 3.00 -10.66 27.11
N GLN A 89 3.67 -11.38 28.00
CA GLN A 89 3.67 -12.86 28.02
C GLN A 89 2.25 -13.44 28.14
N GLU A 90 1.39 -12.81 28.94
CA GLU A 90 0.00 -13.23 29.15
C GLU A 90 -0.93 -12.97 27.95
N GLU A 91 -0.47 -12.21 26.94
CA GLU A 91 -1.21 -11.88 25.73
C GLU A 91 -0.80 -12.76 24.53
N LEU A 92 0.29 -13.51 24.66
CA LEU A 92 0.85 -14.33 23.59
C LEU A 92 0.07 -15.65 23.41
N GLY A 93 0.16 -16.22 22.21
CA GLY A 93 -0.30 -17.58 21.94
C GLY A 93 0.84 -18.58 22.11
N ILE A 94 0.63 -19.64 22.86
CA ILE A 94 1.68 -20.62 23.18
C ILE A 94 1.09 -22.02 23.17
N VAL A 95 1.75 -22.95 22.47
CA VAL A 95 1.49 -24.39 22.63
C VAL A 95 2.28 -24.87 23.85
N LEU A 96 1.56 -25.28 24.89
CA LEU A 96 2.15 -25.66 26.16
C LEU A 96 2.61 -27.14 26.19
N GLU A 97 1.83 -27.99 25.51
CA GLU A 97 2.07 -29.44 25.45
C GLU A 97 1.62 -29.91 24.08
N LEU A 98 2.40 -30.77 23.42
CA LEU A 98 2.04 -31.36 22.13
C LEU A 98 2.55 -32.78 22.08
N ASN A 99 1.62 -33.74 21.86
CA ASN A 99 1.90 -35.15 21.71
C ASN A 99 1.21 -35.64 20.41
N ILE A 100 1.99 -36.27 19.53
CA ILE A 100 1.50 -36.76 18.22
C ILE A 100 1.79 -38.26 18.15
N LYS A 101 0.77 -39.05 17.83
CA LYS A 101 0.82 -40.49 17.69
C LYS A 101 0.20 -40.96 16.37
N ASN A 102 0.65 -42.12 15.90
CA ASN A 102 0.03 -42.81 14.76
C ASN A 102 -1.17 -43.68 15.23
N SER A 103 -1.84 -44.34 14.30
CA SER A 103 -2.96 -45.29 14.57
C SER A 103 -2.60 -46.43 15.50
N GLY A 104 -1.35 -46.83 15.58
CA GLY A 104 -0.83 -47.84 16.48
C GLY A 104 -0.48 -47.31 17.88
N ASN A 105 -0.90 -46.07 18.22
CA ASN A 105 -0.58 -45.39 19.50
C ASN A 105 0.94 -45.17 19.76
N GLN A 106 1.78 -45.21 18.69
CA GLN A 106 3.22 -44.99 18.78
C GLN A 106 3.52 -43.48 18.51
N PRO A 107 4.46 -42.89 19.23
CA PRO A 107 4.88 -41.53 19.01
C PRO A 107 5.41 -41.33 17.58
N VAL A 108 5.00 -40.27 16.89
CA VAL A 108 5.52 -39.88 15.57
C VAL A 108 6.65 -38.88 15.79
N PRO A 109 7.85 -39.11 15.25
CA PRO A 109 8.96 -38.17 15.36
C PRO A 109 8.60 -36.83 14.67
N VAL A 110 8.78 -35.73 15.42
CA VAL A 110 8.53 -34.37 14.94
C VAL A 110 9.88 -33.68 14.72
N LYS A 111 10.13 -33.23 13.50
CA LYS A 111 11.21 -32.31 13.18
C LYS A 111 10.63 -30.91 13.04
N THR A 112 11.00 -30.01 13.93
CA THR A 112 10.59 -28.62 13.89
C THR A 112 11.57 -27.83 13.03
N ILE A 113 11.10 -27.19 11.94
CA ILE A 113 11.88 -26.25 11.14
C ILE A 113 11.70 -24.83 11.67
N SER A 114 10.46 -24.43 11.95
CA SER A 114 10.10 -23.28 12.75
C SER A 114 8.98 -23.70 13.70
N ASP A 115 8.71 -22.88 14.72
CA ASP A 115 7.66 -23.24 15.69
C ASP A 115 6.28 -23.38 15.01
N GLU A 116 6.06 -22.65 13.88
CA GLU A 116 4.85 -22.70 13.05
C GLU A 116 4.80 -23.90 12.09
N ASN A 117 5.93 -24.49 11.74
CA ASN A 117 6.06 -25.55 10.74
C ASN A 117 6.60 -26.82 11.40
N LEU A 118 5.75 -27.84 11.53
CA LEU A 118 6.08 -29.13 12.09
C LEU A 118 6.18 -30.17 10.98
N PHE A 119 7.31 -30.85 10.84
CA PHE A 119 7.47 -31.97 9.92
C PHE A 119 7.41 -33.27 10.68
N LEU A 120 6.47 -34.15 10.33
CA LEU A 120 6.31 -35.48 10.85
C LEU A 120 7.03 -36.46 9.94
N SER A 121 7.98 -37.24 10.47
CA SER A 121 8.60 -38.34 9.73
C SER A 121 7.70 -39.56 9.78
N LEU A 122 7.29 -40.08 8.65
CA LEU A 122 6.49 -41.28 8.57
C LEU A 122 7.39 -42.53 8.68
N ASN A 123 6.93 -43.55 9.40
CA ASN A 123 7.65 -44.82 9.54
C ASN A 123 7.68 -45.62 8.22
N GLU A 124 6.67 -45.45 7.39
CA GLU A 124 6.52 -46.04 6.06
C GLU A 124 6.10 -44.92 5.08
N ASN A 125 6.51 -45.05 3.83
CA ASN A 125 6.11 -44.11 2.80
C ASN A 125 4.58 -44.16 2.59
N LEU A 126 3.96 -43.01 2.51
CA LEU A 126 2.54 -42.87 2.19
C LEU A 126 2.39 -42.80 0.67
N GLU A 127 2.01 -43.91 0.07
CA GLU A 127 1.81 -44.04 -1.38
C GLU A 127 0.66 -43.16 -1.89
N PRO A 128 0.65 -42.73 -3.16
CA PRO A 128 -0.44 -41.98 -3.79
C PRO A 128 -1.80 -42.62 -3.53
N GLY A 129 -2.79 -41.82 -3.14
CA GLY A 129 -4.16 -42.26 -2.84
C GLY A 129 -4.30 -43.05 -1.53
N LYS A 130 -3.25 -43.26 -0.77
CA LYS A 130 -3.33 -43.88 0.57
C LYS A 130 -3.51 -42.80 1.64
N SER A 131 -3.98 -43.24 2.81
CA SER A 131 -4.19 -42.37 3.96
C SER A 131 -3.38 -42.79 5.18
N VAL A 132 -3.09 -41.80 6.00
CA VAL A 132 -2.51 -41.98 7.34
C VAL A 132 -3.40 -41.30 8.37
N LYS A 133 -3.51 -41.97 9.54
CA LYS A 133 -4.27 -41.48 10.69
C LYS A 133 -3.31 -41.00 11.76
N LEU A 134 -3.47 -39.73 12.18
CA LEU A 134 -2.70 -39.11 13.23
C LEU A 134 -3.61 -38.73 14.39
N GLN A 135 -3.14 -38.93 15.62
CA GLN A 135 -3.79 -38.48 16.84
C GLN A 135 -2.92 -37.45 17.55
N LEU A 136 -3.48 -36.26 17.78
CA LEU A 136 -2.82 -35.15 18.40
C LEU A 136 -3.50 -34.81 19.73
N GLN A 137 -2.70 -34.62 20.77
CA GLN A 137 -3.16 -34.10 22.06
C GLN A 137 -2.31 -32.90 22.40
N TYR A 138 -2.94 -31.76 22.64
CA TYR A 138 -2.22 -30.54 22.96
C TYR A 138 -3.04 -29.60 23.82
N LYS A 139 -2.30 -28.73 24.51
CA LYS A 139 -2.83 -27.65 25.31
C LYS A 139 -2.23 -26.36 24.82
N MET A 140 -3.06 -25.32 24.63
CA MET A 140 -2.58 -24.04 24.15
C MET A 140 -3.14 -22.87 24.96
N GLN A 141 -2.34 -21.83 25.13
CA GLN A 141 -2.77 -20.51 25.54
C GLN A 141 -3.19 -19.73 24.30
N LEU A 142 -4.37 -19.15 24.31
CA LEU A 142 -4.91 -18.34 23.20
C LEU A 142 -4.29 -16.94 23.22
N PRO A 143 -3.92 -16.37 22.07
CA PRO A 143 -3.42 -15.00 21.97
C PRO A 143 -4.55 -13.98 22.19
N ASP A 144 -4.18 -12.72 22.45
CA ASP A 144 -5.13 -11.61 22.48
C ASP A 144 -5.66 -11.31 21.06
N LYS A 145 -6.98 -11.19 20.92
CA LYS A 145 -7.70 -10.92 19.66
C LYS A 145 -7.21 -9.63 18.95
N LYS A 146 -6.65 -8.65 19.71
CA LYS A 146 -6.16 -7.37 19.16
C LYS A 146 -5.05 -7.50 18.10
N PHE A 147 -4.32 -8.62 18.05
CA PHE A 147 -3.18 -8.78 17.14
C PHE A 147 -3.59 -9.08 15.71
N THR A 148 -4.57 -9.96 15.53
CA THR A 148 -4.97 -10.46 14.21
C THR A 148 -6.48 -10.44 13.98
N GLY A 149 -7.27 -10.14 15.00
CA GLY A 149 -8.71 -10.32 15.03
C GLY A 149 -9.16 -11.72 15.48
N TYR A 150 -8.21 -12.65 15.70
CA TYR A 150 -8.45 -13.98 16.26
C TYR A 150 -7.76 -14.12 17.60
N GLY A 151 -8.38 -14.83 18.55
CA GLY A 151 -7.90 -15.00 19.92
C GLY A 151 -8.98 -14.67 20.95
N THR A 152 -8.54 -14.36 22.17
CA THR A 152 -9.42 -14.03 23.30
C THR A 152 -9.53 -12.54 23.52
N SER A 153 -10.71 -12.08 23.91
CA SER A 153 -10.98 -10.72 24.40
C SER A 153 -11.88 -10.78 25.65
N GLU A 154 -12.15 -9.64 26.28
CA GLU A 154 -13.10 -9.56 27.40
C GLU A 154 -14.54 -9.90 26.98
N GLN A 155 -14.90 -9.59 25.75
CA GLN A 155 -16.26 -9.73 25.20
C GLN A 155 -16.50 -11.11 24.59
N ASP A 156 -15.59 -11.56 23.75
CA ASP A 156 -15.73 -12.76 22.92
C ASP A 156 -14.40 -13.47 22.70
N ILE A 157 -14.45 -14.65 22.12
CA ILE A 157 -13.30 -15.40 21.62
C ILE A 157 -13.59 -15.73 20.16
N ALA A 158 -12.64 -15.43 19.28
CA ALA A 158 -12.66 -15.79 17.88
C ALA A 158 -11.59 -16.85 17.60
N LEU A 159 -11.99 -18.07 17.29
CA LEU A 159 -11.08 -19.17 16.98
C LEU A 159 -11.10 -19.42 15.47
N LYS A 160 -9.97 -19.23 14.82
CA LYS A 160 -9.68 -19.63 13.45
C LYS A 160 -8.18 -19.79 13.30
N TYR A 161 -7.74 -20.78 12.53
CA TYR A 161 -6.32 -21.11 12.32
C TYR A 161 -5.58 -21.64 13.55
N PHE A 162 -6.26 -21.93 14.66
CA PHE A 162 -5.63 -22.37 15.91
C PHE A 162 -5.56 -23.88 16.07
N PHE A 163 -6.28 -24.65 15.26
CA PHE A 163 -6.08 -26.07 15.20
C PHE A 163 -4.87 -26.43 14.34
N ILE A 164 -4.15 -27.48 14.72
CA ILE A 164 -3.00 -27.96 13.94
C ILE A 164 -3.55 -28.71 12.71
N VAL A 165 -3.19 -28.26 11.52
CA VAL A 165 -3.73 -28.81 10.26
C VAL A 165 -2.60 -29.24 9.34
N PRO A 166 -2.82 -30.26 8.48
CA PRO A 166 -1.87 -30.58 7.42
C PRO A 166 -1.70 -29.39 6.48
N ASP A 167 -0.46 -29.11 6.09
CA ASP A 167 -0.21 -28.22 4.97
C ASP A 167 -0.56 -28.95 3.67
N HIS A 168 -0.98 -28.21 2.68
CA HIS A 168 -1.25 -28.78 1.38
C HIS A 168 0.03 -28.98 0.58
N PHE A 169 0.14 -30.15 -0.05
CA PHE A 169 1.31 -30.54 -0.82
C PHE A 169 1.00 -30.51 -2.32
N ASP A 170 1.71 -29.67 -3.07
CA ASP A 170 1.88 -29.89 -4.50
C ASP A 170 2.88 -31.02 -4.72
N ALA A 171 2.61 -31.89 -5.69
CA ALA A 171 3.40 -33.08 -6.00
C ALA A 171 4.91 -32.83 -6.14
N ASP A 172 5.31 -31.62 -6.50
CA ASP A 172 6.70 -31.29 -6.79
C ASP A 172 7.44 -30.46 -5.71
N ASN A 173 6.74 -29.85 -4.72
CA ASN A 173 7.36 -28.84 -3.86
C ASN A 173 6.86 -28.74 -2.42
N ILE A 174 6.75 -29.83 -1.75
CA ILE A 174 6.29 -29.95 -0.34
C ILE A 174 6.99 -29.02 0.66
N SER A 175 8.24 -28.67 0.45
CA SER A 175 9.06 -27.92 1.43
C SER A 175 9.23 -26.44 1.14
N LYS A 176 8.64 -25.89 0.07
CA LYS A 176 8.97 -24.55 -0.42
C LYS A 176 7.95 -23.46 -0.13
N ARG A 177 6.76 -23.80 0.43
CA ARG A 177 5.79 -22.78 0.84
C ARG A 177 6.14 -22.27 2.23
N ASP A 178 6.70 -21.07 2.28
CA ASP A 178 6.89 -20.33 3.52
C ASP A 178 5.71 -19.37 3.70
N TYR A 179 4.94 -19.58 4.75
CA TYR A 179 3.86 -18.69 5.13
C TYR A 179 4.37 -17.63 6.12
N HIS A 180 3.93 -16.40 5.93
CA HIS A 180 4.27 -15.28 6.80
C HIS A 180 3.08 -14.76 7.60
N ASP A 181 1.85 -15.04 7.15
CA ASP A 181 0.61 -14.68 7.86
C ASP A 181 -0.33 -15.89 7.91
N ILE A 182 -1.16 -15.94 8.95
CA ILE A 182 -2.17 -16.98 9.14
C ILE A 182 -3.17 -17.07 7.99
N GLU A 183 -3.47 -15.95 7.32
CA GLU A 183 -4.40 -15.88 6.20
C GLU A 183 -3.82 -16.40 4.87
N GLU A 184 -2.53 -16.69 4.83
CA GLU A 184 -1.84 -17.24 3.66
C GLU A 184 -1.98 -18.76 3.55
N SER A 185 -2.41 -19.47 4.62
CA SER A 185 -2.55 -20.92 4.61
C SER A 185 -3.61 -21.38 3.61
N VAL A 186 -3.28 -22.47 2.92
CA VAL A 186 -4.13 -23.10 1.91
C VAL A 186 -4.64 -24.41 2.47
N ASN A 187 -5.96 -24.59 2.54
CA ASN A 187 -6.61 -25.84 2.91
C ASN A 187 -7.45 -26.31 1.74
N PHE A 188 -7.61 -27.62 1.64
CA PHE A 188 -8.53 -28.23 0.68
C PHE A 188 -9.83 -28.59 1.35
N ASN A 189 -10.85 -28.90 0.54
CA ASN A 189 -12.16 -29.31 0.97
C ASN A 189 -12.10 -30.50 1.95
N THR A 190 -11.97 -30.17 3.24
CA THR A 190 -11.76 -31.11 4.37
C THR A 190 -13.05 -31.26 5.16
N PHE A 191 -13.38 -32.48 5.54
CA PHE A 191 -14.51 -32.74 6.44
C PHE A 191 -14.10 -32.46 7.89
N TRP A 192 -14.81 -31.54 8.54
CA TRP A 192 -14.61 -31.18 9.92
C TRP A 192 -15.70 -31.72 10.81
N SER A 193 -15.32 -32.26 11.98
CA SER A 193 -16.22 -32.61 13.08
C SER A 193 -15.64 -32.05 14.38
N VAL A 194 -16.23 -30.99 14.90
CA VAL A 194 -15.70 -30.26 16.06
C VAL A 194 -16.71 -30.27 17.18
N ASP A 195 -16.33 -30.91 18.29
CA ASP A 195 -17.04 -30.87 19.58
C ASP A 195 -16.30 -29.88 20.50
N LEU A 196 -16.93 -28.72 20.73
CA LEU A 196 -16.33 -27.59 21.45
C LEU A 196 -17.05 -27.33 22.78
N ASP A 197 -16.44 -27.81 23.86
CA ASP A 197 -16.92 -27.58 25.24
C ASP A 197 -16.49 -26.19 25.73
N ALA A 198 -17.43 -25.28 25.85
CA ALA A 198 -17.24 -23.92 26.32
C ALA A 198 -17.83 -23.71 27.73
N PRO A 199 -17.37 -22.72 28.52
CA PRO A 199 -17.92 -22.38 29.82
C PRO A 199 -19.44 -22.20 29.80
N SER A 200 -20.11 -22.54 30.89
CA SER A 200 -21.56 -22.39 31.08
C SER A 200 -21.99 -20.97 30.72
N ASN A 201 -23.10 -20.79 30.04
CA ASN A 201 -23.63 -19.53 29.55
C ASN A 201 -22.83 -18.90 28.37
N SER A 202 -22.10 -19.69 27.62
CA SER A 202 -21.52 -19.28 26.35
C SER A 202 -22.39 -19.73 25.17
N PHE A 203 -22.52 -18.86 24.18
CA PHE A 203 -23.13 -19.16 22.88
C PHE A 203 -21.99 -19.33 21.85
N ILE A 204 -22.09 -20.37 21.02
CA ILE A 204 -21.11 -20.66 19.98
C ILE A 204 -21.78 -20.51 18.63
N GLN A 205 -21.16 -19.71 17.76
CA GLN A 205 -21.52 -19.63 16.34
C GLN A 205 -20.34 -20.04 15.47
N SER A 206 -20.63 -20.65 14.32
CA SER A 206 -19.61 -21.15 13.42
C SER A 206 -20.09 -21.10 11.97
N ASN A 207 -19.13 -21.15 11.03
CA ASN A 207 -19.35 -21.44 9.62
C ASN A 207 -19.64 -22.93 9.33
N LEU A 208 -19.44 -23.82 10.32
CA LEU A 208 -19.90 -25.22 10.26
C LEU A 208 -21.38 -25.33 10.64
N GLN A 209 -22.05 -26.37 10.15
CA GLN A 209 -23.41 -26.69 10.56
C GLN A 209 -23.44 -27.20 12.01
N GLN A 210 -24.26 -26.58 12.85
CA GLN A 210 -24.47 -27.04 14.22
C GLN A 210 -25.42 -28.25 14.24
N ILE A 211 -24.91 -29.42 14.65
CA ILE A 211 -25.68 -30.69 14.75
C ILE A 211 -26.25 -30.87 16.17
N GLN A 212 -25.47 -30.47 17.20
CA GLN A 212 -25.85 -30.46 18.60
C GLN A 212 -25.28 -29.19 19.25
N PRO A 213 -25.68 -28.81 20.48
CA PRO A 213 -25.24 -27.56 21.10
C PRO A 213 -23.74 -27.27 21.03
N ASN A 214 -22.90 -28.32 21.16
CA ASN A 214 -21.44 -28.19 21.09
C ASN A 214 -20.80 -28.87 19.88
N LEU A 215 -21.59 -29.61 19.07
CA LEU A 215 -21.08 -30.38 17.93
C LEU A 215 -21.38 -29.71 16.60
N PHE A 216 -20.33 -29.40 15.84
CA PHE A 216 -20.38 -28.75 14.54
C PHE A 216 -19.74 -29.65 13.48
N LYS A 217 -20.36 -29.77 12.30
CA LYS A 217 -19.86 -30.62 11.21
C LYS A 217 -20.06 -29.94 9.85
N GLY A 218 -19.18 -30.24 8.90
CA GLY A 218 -19.31 -29.79 7.51
C GLY A 218 -18.01 -29.88 6.74
N TYR A 219 -18.11 -29.69 5.45
CA TYR A 219 -16.97 -29.55 4.55
C TYR A 219 -16.59 -28.08 4.42
N LEU A 220 -15.31 -27.78 4.54
CA LEU A 220 -14.78 -26.42 4.34
C LEU A 220 -13.49 -26.49 3.51
N ASP A 221 -13.28 -25.49 2.66
CA ASP A 221 -12.01 -25.21 1.96
C ASP A 221 -11.04 -24.33 2.77
N SER A 222 -11.40 -24.05 4.02
CA SER A 222 -10.63 -23.23 4.96
C SER A 222 -10.78 -23.79 6.38
N ASP A 223 -10.02 -23.25 7.33
CA ASP A 223 -10.20 -23.57 8.75
C ASP A 223 -11.59 -23.15 9.23
N PRO A 224 -12.20 -23.94 10.14
CA PRO A 224 -13.45 -23.57 10.76
C PRO A 224 -13.27 -22.32 11.64
N GLU A 225 -14.30 -21.48 11.62
CA GLU A 225 -14.32 -20.25 12.42
C GLU A 225 -15.40 -20.38 13.50
N PHE A 226 -15.01 -20.13 14.78
CA PHE A 226 -15.91 -20.14 15.91
C PHE A 226 -15.87 -18.82 16.64
N ILE A 227 -17.05 -18.29 16.95
CA ILE A 227 -17.19 -17.13 17.86
C ILE A 227 -17.89 -17.61 19.13
N ILE A 228 -17.21 -17.46 20.26
CA ILE A 228 -17.72 -17.84 21.57
C ILE A 228 -17.99 -16.58 22.37
N SER A 229 -19.25 -16.31 22.67
CA SER A 229 -19.69 -15.07 23.33
C SER A 229 -20.67 -15.35 24.46
N LYS A 230 -20.81 -14.42 25.41
CA LYS A 230 -21.87 -14.44 26.43
C LYS A 230 -23.22 -13.99 25.88
N ASN A 231 -23.22 -13.32 24.73
CA ASN A 231 -24.42 -12.81 24.08
C ASN A 231 -24.65 -13.57 22.77
N THR A 232 -25.90 -13.70 22.36
CA THR A 232 -26.26 -14.17 21.02
C THR A 232 -26.10 -13.03 20.02
N PHE A 233 -25.64 -13.38 18.84
CA PHE A 233 -25.56 -12.44 17.70
C PHE A 233 -26.73 -12.65 16.75
N PRO A 234 -27.07 -11.62 15.94
CA PRO A 234 -28.20 -11.69 15.05
C PRO A 234 -28.02 -12.73 13.94
N THR A 235 -29.17 -13.25 13.48
CA THR A 235 -29.29 -14.12 12.31
C THR A 235 -30.44 -13.59 11.46
N ILE A 236 -30.19 -13.44 10.15
CA ILE A 236 -31.21 -13.01 9.19
C ILE A 236 -31.52 -14.18 8.27
N LYS A 237 -32.80 -14.56 8.19
CA LYS A 237 -33.29 -15.61 7.29
C LYS A 237 -33.94 -14.97 6.08
N ILE A 238 -33.52 -15.38 4.90
CA ILE A 238 -34.08 -14.98 3.62
C ILE A 238 -34.77 -16.22 3.05
N ASP A 239 -36.10 -16.17 2.92
CA ASP A 239 -36.92 -17.21 2.35
C ASP A 239 -37.84 -16.58 1.28
N THR A 240 -37.45 -16.72 0.03
CA THR A 240 -38.17 -16.27 -1.15
C THR A 240 -38.41 -17.47 -2.06
N GLU A 241 -39.18 -17.33 -3.13
CA GLU A 241 -39.41 -18.42 -4.10
C GLU A 241 -38.12 -19.00 -4.66
N ASP A 242 -37.10 -18.12 -4.86
CA ASP A 242 -35.83 -18.47 -5.52
C ASP A 242 -34.66 -18.67 -4.56
N ILE A 243 -34.72 -18.13 -3.35
CA ILE A 243 -33.57 -18.06 -2.45
C ILE A 243 -33.98 -18.45 -1.03
N LYS A 244 -33.30 -19.49 -0.51
CA LYS A 244 -33.40 -19.90 0.90
C LYS A 244 -32.00 -19.91 1.48
N THR A 245 -31.71 -18.93 2.33
CA THR A 245 -30.40 -18.81 2.95
C THR A 245 -30.50 -18.18 4.35
N GLU A 246 -29.66 -18.64 5.26
CA GLU A 246 -29.53 -18.13 6.61
C GLU A 246 -28.19 -17.42 6.73
N ILE A 247 -28.19 -16.12 7.11
CA ILE A 247 -27.00 -15.31 7.30
C ILE A 247 -26.78 -15.10 8.79
N LYS A 248 -25.73 -15.71 9.34
CA LYS A 248 -25.32 -15.64 10.74
C LYS A 248 -24.20 -14.64 10.90
N PHE A 249 -24.32 -13.76 11.88
CA PHE A 249 -23.31 -12.76 12.18
C PHE A 249 -22.57 -13.15 13.46
N GLY A 250 -21.25 -13.03 13.46
CA GLY A 250 -20.38 -13.25 14.62
C GLY A 250 -20.07 -11.98 15.41
N TYR A 251 -20.94 -10.97 15.33
CA TYR A 251 -20.78 -9.67 16.00
C TYR A 251 -22.11 -8.95 16.17
N ASN A 252 -22.12 -7.90 17.03
CA ASN A 252 -23.31 -7.10 17.26
C ASN A 252 -23.59 -6.14 16.10
N ILE A 253 -24.84 -6.08 15.67
CA ILE A 253 -25.34 -5.19 14.63
C ILE A 253 -26.42 -4.30 15.27
N SER A 254 -26.44 -3.02 14.92
CA SER A 254 -27.45 -2.10 15.42
C SER A 254 -28.84 -2.43 14.83
N LYS A 255 -29.91 -2.09 15.56
CA LYS A 255 -31.28 -2.31 15.07
C LYS A 255 -31.54 -1.62 13.72
N GLN A 256 -31.00 -0.42 13.52
CA GLN A 256 -31.15 0.29 12.25
C GLN A 256 -30.41 -0.41 11.11
N GLU A 257 -29.23 -0.93 11.36
CA GLU A 257 -28.45 -1.69 10.38
C GLU A 257 -29.15 -3.02 10.03
N ILE A 258 -29.77 -3.72 11.02
CA ILE A 258 -30.56 -4.92 10.77
C ILE A 258 -31.74 -4.60 9.84
N GLN A 259 -32.50 -3.51 10.09
CA GLN A 259 -33.60 -3.10 9.22
C GLN A 259 -33.14 -2.80 7.79
N ASN A 260 -31.98 -2.15 7.63
CA ASN A 260 -31.41 -1.92 6.31
C ASN A 260 -31.03 -3.24 5.64
N LEU A 261 -30.43 -4.18 6.37
CA LEU A 261 -30.03 -5.49 5.86
C LEU A 261 -31.25 -6.35 5.44
N GLU A 262 -32.33 -6.36 6.22
CA GLU A 262 -33.56 -7.06 5.87
C GLU A 262 -34.14 -6.56 4.54
N PHE A 263 -33.95 -5.28 4.21
CA PHE A 263 -34.35 -4.69 2.95
C PHE A 263 -33.40 -5.01 1.80
N TYR A 264 -32.07 -4.84 1.99
CA TYR A 264 -31.10 -4.94 0.90
C TYR A 264 -30.67 -6.39 0.58
N LEU A 265 -30.54 -7.27 1.58
CA LEU A 265 -30.02 -8.62 1.36
C LEU A 265 -30.82 -9.45 0.33
N PRO A 266 -32.17 -9.44 0.33
CA PRO A 266 -32.90 -10.17 -0.71
C PRO A 266 -32.61 -9.66 -2.13
N LEU A 267 -32.44 -8.36 -2.29
CA LEU A 267 -32.12 -7.73 -3.58
C LEU A 267 -30.68 -8.07 -4.01
N GLN A 268 -29.73 -8.02 -3.09
CA GLN A 268 -28.32 -8.32 -3.33
C GLN A 268 -28.14 -9.81 -3.70
N LEU A 269 -28.74 -10.71 -2.94
CA LEU A 269 -28.66 -12.16 -3.19
C LEU A 269 -29.29 -12.51 -4.54
N LYS A 270 -30.43 -11.93 -4.89
CA LYS A 270 -31.03 -12.11 -6.20
C LYS A 270 -30.11 -11.64 -7.32
N PHE A 271 -29.53 -10.44 -7.16
CA PHE A 271 -28.59 -9.90 -8.13
C PHE A 271 -27.37 -10.83 -8.31
N ILE A 272 -26.79 -11.31 -7.22
CA ILE A 272 -25.63 -12.22 -7.25
C ILE A 272 -26.03 -13.55 -7.92
N LYS A 273 -27.17 -14.15 -7.53
CA LYS A 273 -27.68 -15.39 -8.15
C LYS A 273 -27.89 -15.24 -9.65
N ASP A 274 -28.40 -14.09 -10.09
CA ASP A 274 -28.60 -13.79 -11.51
C ASP A 274 -27.26 -13.70 -12.27
N LYS A 275 -26.13 -13.46 -11.60
CA LYS A 275 -24.80 -13.37 -12.22
C LYS A 275 -24.01 -14.66 -12.17
N ILE A 276 -24.02 -15.37 -11.04
CA ILE A 276 -23.16 -16.55 -10.81
C ILE A 276 -23.90 -17.85 -10.65
N GLY A 277 -25.24 -17.85 -10.54
CA GLY A 277 -26.08 -19.02 -10.48
C GLY A 277 -26.14 -19.78 -9.15
N PHE A 278 -25.35 -19.36 -8.14
CA PHE A 278 -25.16 -20.04 -6.86
C PHE A 278 -25.46 -19.13 -5.67
N ILE A 279 -26.20 -19.66 -4.68
CA ILE A 279 -26.34 -19.06 -3.33
C ILE A 279 -26.29 -20.22 -2.33
N PRO A 280 -25.44 -20.17 -1.29
CA PRO A 280 -25.37 -21.20 -0.26
C PRO A 280 -26.58 -21.12 0.69
N GLU A 281 -26.92 -22.24 1.32
CA GLU A 281 -28.00 -22.29 2.31
C GLU A 281 -27.68 -21.56 3.60
N GLN A 282 -26.39 -21.45 3.95
CA GLN A 282 -25.92 -20.76 5.14
C GLN A 282 -24.69 -19.90 4.81
N LEU A 283 -24.67 -18.69 5.33
CA LEU A 283 -23.50 -17.79 5.32
C LEU A 283 -23.15 -17.42 6.76
N PHE A 284 -21.86 -17.39 7.07
CA PHE A 284 -21.36 -16.91 8.34
C PHE A 284 -20.40 -15.73 8.12
N ILE A 285 -20.70 -14.61 8.76
CA ILE A 285 -19.91 -13.35 8.62
C ILE A 285 -19.35 -12.98 9.99
N SER A 286 -18.03 -13.10 10.14
CA SER A 286 -17.34 -12.61 11.35
C SER A 286 -16.99 -11.13 11.27
N GLU A 287 -16.73 -10.52 12.43
CA GLU A 287 -16.26 -9.14 12.54
C GLU A 287 -14.97 -8.90 11.74
N LYS A 288 -14.05 -9.86 11.77
CA LYS A 288 -12.79 -9.79 11.03
C LYS A 288 -13.01 -9.84 9.52
N PHE A 289 -13.89 -10.72 9.04
CA PHE A 289 -14.24 -10.82 7.62
C PHE A 289 -14.91 -9.52 7.14
N ARG A 290 -15.86 -8.98 7.90
CA ARG A 290 -16.50 -7.69 7.62
C ARG A 290 -15.46 -6.58 7.49
N ALA A 291 -14.55 -6.44 8.46
CA ALA A 291 -13.54 -5.37 8.46
C ALA A 291 -12.54 -5.46 7.30
N LYS A 292 -12.33 -6.66 6.74
CA LYS A 292 -11.44 -6.88 5.59
C LYS A 292 -12.14 -6.60 4.25
N GLU A 293 -13.40 -6.96 4.14
CA GLU A 293 -14.14 -6.99 2.87
C GLU A 293 -15.11 -5.83 2.69
N ASP A 294 -15.11 -4.84 3.61
CA ASP A 294 -15.93 -3.63 3.51
C ASP A 294 -15.64 -2.85 2.20
N PHE A 295 -16.58 -2.01 1.81
CA PHE A 295 -16.49 -1.26 0.58
C PHE A 295 -15.43 -0.15 0.70
N PHE A 296 -14.38 -0.22 -0.09
CA PHE A 296 -13.28 0.75 -0.03
C PHE A 296 -13.73 2.17 -0.39
N GLY A 297 -13.45 3.11 0.51
CA GLY A 297 -13.58 4.55 0.24
C GLY A 297 -14.93 5.18 0.54
N ASN A 298 -15.90 4.45 1.14
CA ASN A 298 -17.15 5.01 1.61
C ASN A 298 -17.10 5.52 3.07
N ASN A 299 -15.98 5.28 3.75
CA ASN A 299 -15.79 5.67 5.13
C ASN A 299 -15.88 7.18 5.34
N ASP A 300 -16.50 7.58 6.44
CA ASP A 300 -16.63 8.98 6.83
C ASP A 300 -15.26 9.65 6.99
N ILE A 301 -15.17 10.88 6.51
CA ILE A 301 -13.96 11.69 6.69
C ILE A 301 -13.95 12.24 8.11
N LYS A 302 -12.96 11.84 8.90
CA LYS A 302 -12.73 12.35 10.26
C LYS A 302 -11.65 13.42 10.22
N PHE A 303 -12.01 14.60 10.70
CA PHE A 303 -11.05 15.68 10.90
C PHE A 303 -11.21 16.25 12.30
N TRP A 304 -10.23 16.03 13.17
CA TRP A 304 -10.27 16.36 14.60
C TRP A 304 -11.53 15.76 15.29
N LYS A 305 -12.45 16.57 15.79
CA LYS A 305 -13.72 16.13 16.40
C LYS A 305 -14.88 16.07 15.39
N PHE A 306 -14.67 16.51 14.16
CA PHE A 306 -15.70 16.53 13.12
C PHE A 306 -15.69 15.24 12.32
N ARG A 307 -16.88 14.73 12.04
CA ARG A 307 -17.12 13.57 11.19
C ARG A 307 -18.03 14.00 10.03
N PHE A 308 -17.55 13.82 8.84
CA PHE A 308 -18.27 14.17 7.60
C PHE A 308 -18.69 12.89 6.90
N LYS A 309 -20.01 12.66 6.85
CA LYS A 309 -20.59 11.50 6.15
C LYS A 309 -20.51 11.71 4.64
N LEU A 310 -20.01 10.71 3.93
CA LEU A 310 -20.03 10.67 2.46
C LEU A 310 -21.40 10.19 1.96
N PHE A 311 -21.91 9.13 2.55
CA PHE A 311 -23.16 8.46 2.19
C PHE A 311 -24.09 8.39 3.41
N SER A 312 -25.36 8.14 3.17
CA SER A 312 -26.31 7.81 4.24
C SER A 312 -25.97 6.46 4.89
N ASP A 313 -26.47 6.21 6.08
CA ASP A 313 -26.23 4.94 6.78
C ASP A 313 -26.82 3.75 5.98
N ALA A 314 -27.94 3.96 5.27
CA ALA A 314 -28.53 2.96 4.40
C ALA A 314 -27.68 2.63 3.18
N GLU A 315 -27.17 3.66 2.48
CA GLU A 315 -26.25 3.46 1.33
C GLU A 315 -24.94 2.82 1.78
N ASN A 316 -24.38 3.20 2.93
CA ASN A 316 -23.19 2.56 3.48
C ASN A 316 -23.45 1.07 3.79
N THR A 317 -24.59 0.75 4.42
CA THR A 317 -24.97 -0.65 4.69
C THR A 317 -25.10 -1.45 3.40
N ASP A 318 -25.78 -0.90 2.38
CA ASP A 318 -25.94 -1.56 1.10
C ASP A 318 -24.60 -1.83 0.39
N LEU A 319 -23.76 -0.81 0.27
CA LEU A 319 -22.46 -0.94 -0.41
C LEU A 319 -21.49 -1.87 0.33
N ASP A 320 -21.37 -1.75 1.67
CA ASP A 320 -20.49 -2.59 2.46
C ASP A 320 -20.90 -4.06 2.38
N TYR A 321 -22.18 -4.34 2.63
CA TYR A 321 -22.63 -5.73 2.65
C TYR A 321 -22.73 -6.35 1.27
N PHE A 322 -22.92 -5.59 0.20
CA PHE A 322 -22.83 -6.15 -1.15
C PHE A 322 -21.43 -6.75 -1.41
N GLY A 323 -20.35 -6.03 -1.06
CA GLY A 323 -18.98 -6.53 -1.19
C GLY A 323 -18.70 -7.75 -0.31
N ILE A 324 -19.14 -7.70 0.97
CA ILE A 324 -18.97 -8.78 1.96
C ILE A 324 -19.70 -10.05 1.50
N ILE A 325 -20.99 -9.95 1.13
CA ILE A 325 -21.82 -11.06 0.69
C ILE A 325 -21.29 -11.67 -0.62
N SER A 326 -20.95 -10.82 -1.60
CA SER A 326 -20.39 -11.27 -2.88
C SER A 326 -19.10 -12.08 -2.66
N LYS A 327 -18.19 -11.59 -1.83
CA LYS A 327 -16.94 -12.30 -1.51
C LYS A 327 -17.20 -13.61 -0.80
N LYS A 328 -18.12 -13.60 0.19
CA LYS A 328 -18.46 -14.81 0.95
C LYS A 328 -19.08 -15.89 0.07
N ILE A 329 -19.99 -15.52 -0.83
CA ILE A 329 -20.59 -16.45 -1.78
C ILE A 329 -19.54 -17.01 -2.75
N LEU A 330 -18.65 -16.18 -3.28
CA LEU A 330 -17.56 -16.62 -4.15
C LEU A 330 -16.59 -17.56 -3.43
N ASP A 331 -16.32 -17.32 -2.14
CA ASP A 331 -15.47 -18.20 -1.32
C ASP A 331 -16.12 -19.58 -1.12
N GLU A 332 -17.45 -19.67 -1.01
CA GLU A 332 -18.22 -20.91 -0.88
C GLU A 332 -18.43 -21.63 -2.23
N SER A 333 -18.43 -20.89 -3.35
CA SER A 333 -18.74 -21.46 -4.68
C SER A 333 -17.52 -21.90 -5.49
N ILE A 334 -16.34 -21.40 -5.17
CA ILE A 334 -15.13 -21.62 -5.97
C ILE A 334 -13.97 -22.02 -5.06
N ILE A 335 -13.39 -23.18 -5.29
CA ILE A 335 -12.21 -23.67 -4.56
C ILE A 335 -10.97 -23.38 -5.39
N THR A 336 -10.11 -22.46 -4.93
CA THR A 336 -8.85 -22.10 -5.59
C THR A 336 -7.70 -22.09 -4.59
N ASP A 337 -6.48 -22.25 -5.10
CA ASP A 337 -5.28 -21.97 -4.32
C ASP A 337 -5.22 -20.46 -4.00
N LYS A 338 -5.31 -20.12 -2.71
CA LYS A 338 -5.31 -18.72 -2.25
C LYS A 338 -3.97 -18.03 -2.46
N GLN A 339 -2.86 -18.78 -2.52
CA GLN A 339 -1.52 -18.20 -2.73
C GLN A 339 -1.32 -17.79 -4.19
N GLU A 340 -1.69 -18.65 -5.12
CA GLU A 340 -1.41 -18.46 -6.55
C GLU A 340 -2.59 -17.80 -7.29
N ASN A 341 -3.84 -18.06 -6.85
CA ASN A 341 -5.05 -17.74 -7.60
C ASN A 341 -6.04 -16.83 -6.87
N HIS A 342 -5.59 -16.11 -5.80
CA HIS A 342 -6.44 -15.18 -5.04
C HIS A 342 -7.06 -14.09 -5.93
N TRP A 343 -6.37 -13.68 -7.00
CA TRP A 343 -6.80 -12.67 -7.96
C TRP A 343 -8.15 -12.99 -8.61
N PHE A 344 -8.46 -14.28 -8.81
CA PHE A 344 -9.66 -14.70 -9.52
C PHE A 344 -10.93 -14.37 -8.73
N LYS A 345 -11.03 -14.84 -7.48
CA LYS A 345 -12.17 -14.53 -6.60
C LYS A 345 -12.25 -13.02 -6.30
N ASN A 346 -11.12 -12.35 -6.11
CA ASN A 346 -11.05 -10.91 -5.87
C ASN A 346 -11.50 -10.12 -7.11
N GLY A 347 -11.09 -10.55 -8.30
CA GLY A 347 -11.52 -9.97 -9.57
C GLY A 347 -13.02 -10.19 -9.83
N LEU A 348 -13.55 -11.38 -9.54
CA LEU A 348 -14.98 -11.66 -9.66
C LEU A 348 -15.81 -10.82 -8.66
N LYS A 349 -15.35 -10.66 -7.41
CA LYS A 349 -15.96 -9.74 -6.45
C LYS A 349 -16.07 -8.34 -7.04
N SER A 350 -14.96 -7.79 -7.54
CA SER A 350 -14.95 -6.46 -8.14
C SER A 350 -15.79 -6.37 -9.41
N TYR A 351 -15.85 -7.43 -10.22
CA TYR A 351 -16.78 -7.50 -11.35
C TYR A 351 -18.24 -7.36 -10.89
N LEU A 352 -18.64 -8.12 -9.87
CA LEU A 352 -20.00 -8.04 -9.31
C LEU A 352 -20.29 -6.64 -8.74
N GLU A 353 -19.37 -6.05 -8.01
CA GLU A 353 -19.46 -4.68 -7.50
C GLU A 353 -19.62 -3.64 -8.63
N ILE A 354 -18.80 -3.73 -9.68
CA ILE A 354 -18.90 -2.85 -10.85
C ILE A 354 -20.28 -2.96 -11.52
N GLN A 355 -20.78 -4.19 -11.73
CA GLN A 355 -22.10 -4.39 -12.32
C GLN A 355 -23.22 -3.86 -11.40
N TYR A 356 -23.11 -4.08 -10.08
CA TYR A 356 -24.06 -3.56 -9.09
C TYR A 356 -24.08 -2.02 -9.09
N LEU A 357 -22.92 -1.39 -9.09
CA LEU A 357 -22.80 0.07 -9.17
C LEU A 357 -23.32 0.63 -10.48
N LYS A 358 -23.05 0.00 -11.63
CA LYS A 358 -23.62 0.39 -12.93
C LYS A 358 -25.15 0.41 -12.88
N LYS A 359 -25.76 -0.60 -12.25
CA LYS A 359 -27.22 -0.76 -12.21
C LYS A 359 -27.91 0.18 -11.20
N PHE A 360 -27.38 0.32 -9.99
CA PHE A 360 -28.06 0.99 -8.87
C PHE A 360 -27.45 2.34 -8.48
N TYR A 361 -26.18 2.60 -8.82
CA TYR A 361 -25.40 3.76 -8.39
C TYR A 361 -24.72 4.50 -9.55
N GLY A 362 -25.19 4.35 -10.80
CA GLY A 362 -24.52 4.83 -12.02
C GLY A 362 -24.18 6.32 -12.03
N ASP A 363 -24.98 7.16 -11.42
CA ASP A 363 -24.76 8.62 -11.33
C ASP A 363 -24.20 9.08 -9.96
N THR A 364 -24.04 8.17 -9.01
CA THR A 364 -23.55 8.49 -7.67
C THR A 364 -22.11 8.99 -7.74
N LYS A 365 -21.80 10.05 -6.97
CA LYS A 365 -20.47 10.66 -6.96
C LYS A 365 -19.58 10.01 -5.91
N LEU A 366 -18.26 10.01 -6.18
CA LEU A 366 -17.24 9.45 -5.29
C LEU A 366 -17.26 10.06 -3.89
N LEU A 367 -17.54 11.35 -3.78
CA LEU A 367 -17.67 12.06 -2.51
C LEU A 367 -19.12 12.09 -1.97
N GLY A 368 -20.03 11.30 -2.55
CA GLY A 368 -21.42 11.23 -2.13
C GLY A 368 -22.06 12.61 -1.94
N ASN A 369 -22.67 12.83 -0.77
CA ASN A 369 -23.36 14.06 -0.40
C ASN A 369 -22.44 15.14 0.20
N LEU A 370 -21.16 14.82 0.46
CA LEU A 370 -20.23 15.75 1.09
C LEU A 370 -20.08 17.11 0.38
N PRO A 371 -20.04 17.18 -0.98
CA PRO A 371 -19.96 18.45 -1.70
C PRO A 371 -21.17 19.37 -1.56
N GLU A 372 -22.30 18.85 -1.08
CA GLU A 372 -23.52 19.64 -0.84
C GLU A 372 -23.47 20.41 0.48
N ASN A 373 -22.56 20.08 1.38
CA ASN A 373 -22.38 20.80 2.64
C ASN A 373 -21.90 22.23 2.39
N SER A 374 -22.62 23.21 3.01
CA SER A 374 -22.24 24.62 2.91
C SER A 374 -21.50 25.09 4.15
N ILE A 375 -20.51 25.94 3.93
CA ILE A 375 -19.79 26.69 4.98
C ILE A 375 -20.02 28.17 4.69
N LEU A 376 -20.70 28.86 5.59
CA LEU A 376 -21.07 30.27 5.40
C LEU A 376 -21.82 30.53 4.08
N GLY A 377 -22.71 29.62 3.67
CA GLY A 377 -23.48 29.75 2.43
C GLY A 377 -22.75 29.37 1.15
N VAL A 378 -21.43 29.06 1.21
CA VAL A 378 -20.64 28.62 0.08
C VAL A 378 -20.41 27.10 0.15
N LYS A 379 -20.43 26.41 -1.02
CA LYS A 379 -20.16 24.96 -1.14
C LYS A 379 -18.75 24.75 -1.71
N PRO A 380 -17.68 24.88 -0.88
CA PRO A 380 -16.30 24.93 -1.38
C PRO A 380 -15.85 23.62 -2.04
N LEU A 381 -16.41 22.48 -1.63
CA LEU A 381 -16.04 21.18 -2.21
C LEU A 381 -16.55 20.99 -3.64
N LYS A 382 -17.56 21.75 -4.09
CA LYS A 382 -18.00 21.73 -5.50
C LYS A 382 -16.97 22.27 -6.48
N LEU A 383 -15.96 23.01 -6.01
CA LEU A 383 -14.86 23.51 -6.84
C LEU A 383 -13.89 22.40 -7.26
N PHE A 384 -13.88 21.29 -6.52
CA PHE A 384 -12.99 20.17 -6.79
C PHE A 384 -13.53 19.25 -7.90
N HIS A 385 -12.63 18.69 -8.69
CA HIS A 385 -13.00 17.66 -9.66
C HIS A 385 -13.50 16.38 -8.96
N ALA A 386 -12.89 16.02 -7.84
CA ALA A 386 -13.31 14.89 -7.01
C ALA A 386 -14.82 14.87 -6.72
N SER A 387 -15.48 16.04 -6.61
CA SER A 387 -16.94 16.15 -6.41
C SER A 387 -17.78 15.73 -7.62
N ARG A 388 -17.15 15.60 -8.80
CA ARG A 388 -17.81 15.25 -10.07
C ARG A 388 -17.49 13.85 -10.54
N VAL A 389 -16.43 13.25 -10.01
CA VAL A 389 -16.00 11.88 -10.29
C VAL A 389 -17.10 10.92 -9.83
N LYS A 390 -17.42 9.93 -10.64
CA LYS A 390 -18.41 8.91 -10.28
C LYS A 390 -17.84 7.92 -9.27
N LEU A 391 -18.71 7.32 -8.47
CA LEU A 391 -18.32 6.27 -7.53
C LEU A 391 -17.69 5.09 -8.27
N LEU A 392 -18.17 4.76 -9.45
CA LEU A 392 -17.64 3.72 -10.33
C LEU A 392 -16.18 3.97 -10.74
N ASP A 393 -15.77 5.23 -10.92
CA ASP A 393 -14.41 5.57 -11.36
C ASP A 393 -13.33 5.21 -10.33
N ARG A 394 -13.73 4.88 -9.09
CA ARG A 394 -12.82 4.49 -8.00
C ARG A 394 -11.89 3.32 -8.38
N TYR A 395 -12.39 2.36 -9.15
CA TYR A 395 -11.61 1.21 -9.61
C TYR A 395 -10.45 1.67 -10.49
N GLY A 396 -10.74 2.46 -11.51
CA GLY A 396 -9.74 3.05 -12.41
C GLY A 396 -8.73 3.95 -11.69
N LEU A 397 -9.18 4.75 -10.75
CA LEU A 397 -8.32 5.66 -9.99
C LEU A 397 -7.32 4.92 -9.10
N ALA A 398 -7.70 3.79 -8.50
CA ALA A 398 -6.85 3.02 -7.59
C ALA A 398 -5.65 2.40 -8.33
N TYR A 399 -5.88 1.67 -9.44
CA TYR A 399 -4.76 1.08 -10.17
C TYR A 399 -3.93 2.12 -10.92
N GLN A 400 -4.53 3.20 -11.44
CA GLN A 400 -3.74 4.31 -12.00
C GLN A 400 -2.82 4.96 -10.97
N TYR A 401 -3.28 5.14 -9.75
CA TYR A 401 -2.45 5.71 -8.69
C TYR A 401 -1.18 4.87 -8.46
N ILE A 402 -1.31 3.56 -8.27
CA ILE A 402 -0.15 2.70 -8.00
C ILE A 402 0.77 2.57 -9.23
N MET A 403 0.21 2.51 -10.44
CA MET A 403 0.98 2.54 -11.70
C MET A 403 1.76 3.85 -11.85
N SER A 404 1.19 5.00 -11.45
CA SER A 404 1.88 6.30 -11.52
C SER A 404 3.10 6.37 -10.60
N GLN A 405 3.11 5.56 -9.53
CA GLN A 405 4.23 5.41 -8.61
C GLN A 405 5.28 4.39 -9.07
N ASN A 406 4.99 3.62 -10.12
CA ASN A 406 5.75 2.44 -10.57
C ASN A 406 5.95 1.40 -9.44
N LEU A 407 4.88 1.17 -8.67
CA LEU A 407 4.82 0.24 -7.54
C LEU A 407 3.73 -0.83 -7.72
N ASP A 408 3.11 -0.89 -8.90
CA ASP A 408 2.20 -1.97 -9.29
C ASP A 408 2.94 -3.31 -9.36
N GLN A 409 2.23 -4.38 -9.02
CA GLN A 409 2.68 -5.75 -9.13
C GLN A 409 1.87 -6.45 -10.22
N LYS A 410 2.19 -7.71 -10.52
CA LYS A 410 1.43 -8.52 -11.48
C LYS A 410 0.09 -8.93 -10.89
N ILE A 411 -0.88 -9.25 -11.73
CA ILE A 411 -2.18 -9.74 -11.27
C ILE A 411 -2.01 -11.08 -10.54
N ASP A 412 -1.21 -11.99 -11.09
CA ASP A 412 -0.91 -13.31 -10.55
C ASP A 412 0.28 -13.34 -9.58
N GLU A 413 0.70 -12.18 -9.05
CA GLU A 413 1.75 -12.15 -8.03
C GLU A 413 1.32 -12.97 -6.80
N PRO A 414 2.15 -13.89 -6.27
CA PRO A 414 1.77 -14.67 -5.09
C PRO A 414 1.35 -13.79 -3.91
N PHE A 415 0.28 -14.18 -3.21
CA PHE A 415 -0.30 -13.39 -2.12
C PHE A 415 0.73 -13.03 -1.04
N ALA A 416 1.66 -13.94 -0.74
CA ALA A 416 2.72 -13.74 0.25
C ALA A 416 3.64 -12.52 -0.04
N VAL A 417 3.84 -12.15 -1.31
CA VAL A 417 4.70 -11.02 -1.71
C VAL A 417 3.93 -9.80 -2.21
N LEU A 418 2.60 -9.94 -2.33
CA LEU A 418 1.72 -8.87 -2.78
C LEU A 418 1.55 -7.82 -1.68
N SER A 419 1.66 -6.53 -2.02
CA SER A 419 1.34 -5.48 -1.06
C SER A 419 -0.18 -5.34 -0.88
N ASN A 420 -0.64 -4.97 0.33
CA ASN A 420 -2.06 -4.82 0.62
C ASN A 420 -2.78 -3.84 -0.34
N PHE A 421 -2.09 -2.80 -0.79
CA PHE A 421 -2.68 -1.88 -1.76
C PHE A 421 -2.78 -2.51 -3.16
N ASN A 422 -1.80 -3.32 -3.58
CA ASN A 422 -1.84 -4.02 -4.86
C ASN A 422 -2.85 -5.17 -4.85
N ASP A 423 -3.07 -5.83 -3.73
CA ASP A 423 -4.15 -6.82 -3.61
C ASP A 423 -5.50 -6.20 -3.95
N MET A 424 -5.78 -5.01 -3.44
CA MET A 424 -6.98 -4.26 -3.76
C MET A 424 -6.95 -3.69 -5.19
N ALA A 425 -5.90 -2.91 -5.54
CA ALA A 425 -5.89 -2.10 -6.76
C ALA A 425 -5.61 -2.92 -8.02
N ILE A 426 -4.78 -3.97 -7.94
CA ILE A 426 -4.36 -4.80 -9.06
C ILE A 426 -5.12 -6.13 -9.08
N SER A 427 -4.93 -6.97 -8.03
CA SER A 427 -5.57 -8.30 -8.03
C SER A 427 -7.10 -8.22 -8.03
N SER A 428 -7.69 -7.22 -7.35
CA SER A 428 -9.14 -7.05 -7.28
C SER A 428 -9.68 -6.10 -8.34
N PHE A 429 -9.29 -4.82 -8.32
CA PHE A 429 -9.94 -3.79 -9.12
C PHE A 429 -9.56 -3.85 -10.61
N GLU A 430 -8.28 -4.01 -10.93
CA GLU A 430 -7.84 -4.14 -12.32
C GLU A 430 -8.44 -5.39 -12.95
N THR A 431 -8.38 -6.54 -12.26
CA THR A 431 -8.98 -7.80 -12.74
C THR A 431 -10.49 -7.70 -12.90
N GLY A 432 -11.19 -7.10 -11.94
CA GLY A 432 -12.63 -6.87 -12.05
C GLY A 432 -13.02 -5.95 -13.21
N SER A 433 -12.18 -4.93 -13.48
CA SER A 433 -12.35 -4.06 -14.65
C SER A 433 -12.13 -4.81 -15.97
N LEU A 434 -11.14 -5.72 -16.04
CA LEU A 434 -10.91 -6.58 -17.20
C LEU A 434 -12.10 -7.53 -17.44
N PHE A 435 -12.67 -8.13 -16.40
CA PHE A 435 -13.88 -8.95 -16.52
C PHE A 435 -15.09 -8.11 -16.94
N SER A 436 -15.25 -6.90 -16.39
CA SER A 436 -16.32 -6.00 -16.80
C SER A 436 -16.17 -5.55 -18.26
N TYR A 437 -14.94 -5.27 -18.71
CA TYR A 437 -14.65 -4.95 -20.10
C TYR A 437 -14.98 -6.14 -21.02
N SER A 438 -14.60 -7.38 -20.65
CA SER A 438 -14.92 -8.57 -21.40
C SER A 438 -16.44 -8.79 -21.50
N ALA A 439 -17.17 -8.58 -20.41
CA ALA A 439 -18.64 -8.63 -20.40
C ALA A 439 -19.27 -7.55 -21.28
N ASP A 440 -18.75 -6.32 -21.26
CA ASP A 440 -19.23 -5.22 -22.11
C ASP A 440 -18.97 -5.52 -23.61
N LYS A 441 -17.84 -6.20 -23.94
CA LYS A 441 -17.47 -6.54 -25.32
C LYS A 441 -18.28 -7.70 -25.90
N MET A 442 -18.45 -8.80 -25.15
CA MET A 442 -19.14 -10.00 -25.63
C MET A 442 -20.64 -10.02 -25.37
N GLY A 443 -21.14 -9.07 -24.58
CA GLY A 443 -22.49 -9.03 -24.04
C GLY A 443 -22.55 -9.64 -22.63
N GLU A 444 -23.13 -8.87 -21.69
CA GLU A 444 -23.16 -9.21 -20.26
C GLU A 444 -23.87 -10.54 -20.00
N GLU A 445 -24.97 -10.84 -20.70
CA GLU A 445 -25.71 -12.09 -20.53
C GLU A 445 -24.87 -13.32 -20.93
N LYS A 446 -24.13 -13.22 -22.04
CA LYS A 446 -23.23 -14.29 -22.49
C LYS A 446 -22.11 -14.55 -21.52
N PHE A 447 -21.48 -13.47 -20.99
CA PHE A 447 -20.43 -13.58 -19.96
C PHE A 447 -20.96 -14.25 -18.69
N ASN A 448 -22.12 -13.81 -18.21
CA ASN A 448 -22.72 -14.36 -16.99
C ASN A 448 -23.13 -15.83 -17.18
N LEU A 449 -23.62 -16.22 -18.36
CA LEU A 449 -23.94 -17.62 -18.66
C LEU A 449 -22.68 -18.49 -18.62
N LEU A 450 -21.57 -18.01 -19.22
CA LEU A 450 -20.29 -18.71 -19.17
C LEU A 450 -19.80 -18.89 -17.72
N LEU A 451 -19.90 -17.84 -16.92
CA LEU A 451 -19.49 -17.89 -15.51
C LEU A 451 -20.35 -18.85 -14.68
N LYS A 452 -21.68 -18.85 -14.88
CA LYS A 452 -22.60 -19.79 -14.23
C LYS A 452 -22.26 -21.25 -14.56
N ASN A 453 -22.04 -21.54 -15.83
CA ASN A 453 -21.70 -22.89 -16.30
C ASN A 453 -20.38 -23.34 -15.70
N TYR A 454 -19.34 -22.44 -15.72
CA TYR A 454 -18.05 -22.74 -15.13
C TYR A 454 -18.15 -23.07 -13.63
N ILE A 455 -18.90 -22.30 -12.86
CA ILE A 455 -19.12 -22.56 -11.42
C ILE A 455 -19.85 -23.89 -11.22
N ALA A 456 -20.92 -24.12 -11.96
CA ALA A 456 -21.72 -25.34 -11.82
C ALA A 456 -20.94 -26.63 -12.18
N GLU A 457 -20.09 -26.60 -13.21
CA GLU A 457 -19.28 -27.74 -13.66
C GLU A 457 -18.15 -28.06 -12.67
N ASN A 458 -17.73 -27.07 -11.85
CA ASN A 458 -16.60 -27.15 -10.94
C ASN A 458 -17.00 -27.14 -9.46
N THR A 459 -18.26 -27.40 -9.14
CA THR A 459 -18.73 -27.55 -7.76
C THR A 459 -17.90 -28.62 -7.04
N ASP A 460 -17.39 -28.31 -5.85
CA ASP A 460 -16.56 -29.21 -5.02
C ASP A 460 -15.20 -29.64 -5.62
N LYS A 461 -14.76 -29.00 -6.70
CA LYS A 461 -13.47 -29.26 -7.34
C LYS A 461 -12.55 -28.05 -7.18
N GLN A 462 -11.25 -28.31 -7.02
CA GLN A 462 -10.27 -27.23 -7.16
C GLN A 462 -10.21 -26.80 -8.62
N VAL A 463 -10.28 -25.49 -8.85
CA VAL A 463 -10.22 -24.89 -10.18
C VAL A 463 -8.90 -24.17 -10.42
N TYR A 464 -8.47 -24.20 -11.67
CA TYR A 464 -7.37 -23.38 -12.19
C TYR A 464 -8.00 -22.25 -13.01
N PRO A 465 -7.89 -20.99 -12.56
CA PRO A 465 -8.56 -19.87 -13.23
C PRO A 465 -8.19 -19.65 -14.70
N GLU A 466 -7.03 -20.15 -15.13
CA GLU A 466 -6.61 -20.16 -16.52
C GLU A 466 -7.58 -20.92 -17.42
N ASP A 467 -8.25 -21.97 -16.89
CA ASP A 467 -9.25 -22.74 -17.64
C ASP A 467 -10.49 -21.88 -17.96
N PHE A 468 -10.89 -21.02 -17.04
CA PHE A 468 -11.94 -20.02 -17.29
C PHE A 468 -11.54 -19.02 -18.36
N LEU A 469 -10.28 -18.53 -18.34
CA LEU A 469 -9.79 -17.63 -19.37
C LEU A 469 -9.70 -18.29 -20.74
N ASP A 470 -9.41 -19.60 -20.80
CA ASP A 470 -9.43 -20.37 -22.04
C ASP A 470 -10.84 -20.53 -22.61
N GLN A 471 -11.82 -20.78 -21.75
CA GLN A 471 -13.24 -20.82 -22.17
C GLN A 471 -13.68 -19.44 -22.66
N LEU A 472 -13.30 -18.38 -21.96
CA LEU A 472 -13.61 -17.01 -22.35
C LEU A 472 -13.02 -16.66 -23.71
N ALA A 473 -11.76 -17.01 -23.97
CA ALA A 473 -11.09 -16.77 -25.23
C ALA A 473 -11.66 -17.59 -26.40
N LYS A 474 -12.20 -18.78 -26.14
CA LYS A 474 -12.93 -19.57 -27.15
C LYS A 474 -14.24 -18.91 -27.55
N GLU A 475 -14.98 -18.34 -26.60
CA GLU A 475 -16.25 -17.69 -26.84
C GLU A 475 -16.11 -16.28 -27.44
N GLU A 476 -15.04 -15.57 -27.08
CA GLU A 476 -14.70 -14.23 -27.58
C GLU A 476 -13.19 -14.09 -27.77
N SER A 477 -12.73 -14.32 -28.99
CA SER A 477 -11.30 -14.33 -29.35
C SER A 477 -10.56 -13.03 -28.99
N SER A 478 -11.26 -11.90 -28.93
CA SER A 478 -10.71 -10.61 -28.53
C SER A 478 -10.33 -10.53 -27.04
N THR A 479 -10.58 -11.58 -26.24
CA THR A 479 -10.16 -11.67 -24.82
C THR A 479 -8.93 -12.53 -24.61
N SER A 480 -8.32 -13.07 -25.66
CA SER A 480 -7.14 -13.98 -25.58
C SER A 480 -5.92 -13.37 -24.92
N TYR A 481 -5.78 -12.04 -24.95
CA TYR A 481 -4.69 -11.30 -24.29
C TYR A 481 -4.71 -11.41 -22.75
N LEU A 482 -5.84 -11.76 -22.13
CA LEU A 482 -5.99 -11.77 -20.66
C LEU A 482 -4.95 -12.67 -19.98
N LYS A 483 -4.66 -13.84 -20.55
CA LYS A 483 -3.62 -14.73 -20.00
C LYS A 483 -2.23 -14.10 -19.97
N GLY A 484 -1.87 -13.35 -21.01
CA GLY A 484 -0.61 -12.61 -21.04
C GLY A 484 -0.54 -11.54 -19.96
N PHE A 485 -1.66 -10.88 -19.68
CA PHE A 485 -1.74 -9.83 -18.68
C PHE A 485 -1.58 -10.31 -17.24
N LEU A 486 -1.89 -11.57 -16.95
CA LEU A 486 -1.64 -12.11 -15.61
C LEU A 486 -0.17 -12.07 -15.25
N LYS A 487 0.71 -12.45 -16.17
CA LYS A 487 2.13 -12.73 -15.93
C LYS A 487 3.07 -11.53 -16.10
N GLN A 488 2.53 -10.36 -16.45
CA GLN A 488 3.31 -9.15 -16.64
C GLN A 488 2.57 -7.93 -16.09
N LYS A 489 3.31 -6.84 -15.81
CA LYS A 489 2.70 -5.58 -15.44
C LYS A 489 1.94 -4.98 -16.60
N ASN A 490 0.64 -4.77 -16.43
CA ASN A 490 -0.18 -4.18 -17.47
C ASN A 490 0.09 -2.68 -17.60
N ARG A 491 0.73 -2.27 -18.68
CA ARG A 491 1.04 -0.87 -19.00
C ARG A 491 0.43 -0.44 -20.33
N VAL A 492 -0.69 -1.06 -20.69
CA VAL A 492 -1.41 -0.68 -21.92
C VAL A 492 -1.79 0.78 -21.85
N ASN A 493 -1.63 1.46 -22.98
CA ASN A 493 -2.02 2.84 -23.18
C ASN A 493 -2.50 3.05 -24.62
N PHE A 494 -3.71 3.55 -24.76
CA PHE A 494 -4.23 4.05 -26.01
C PHE A 494 -4.07 5.55 -26.07
N ARG A 495 -3.84 6.11 -27.23
CA ARG A 495 -3.67 7.54 -27.42
C ARG A 495 -4.32 8.03 -28.71
N LEU A 496 -5.09 9.10 -28.62
CA LEU A 496 -5.51 9.87 -29.78
C LEU A 496 -4.35 10.74 -30.23
N LYS A 497 -3.80 10.44 -31.43
CA LYS A 497 -2.63 11.19 -31.93
C LYS A 497 -3.05 12.50 -32.58
N ASN A 498 -3.94 12.42 -33.58
CA ASN A 498 -4.49 13.54 -34.30
C ASN A 498 -5.73 13.13 -35.10
N PHE A 499 -6.40 14.10 -35.66
CA PHE A 499 -7.46 13.90 -36.66
C PHE A 499 -7.21 14.75 -37.90
N ARG A 500 -7.84 14.36 -39.03
CA ARG A 500 -7.94 15.17 -40.25
C ARG A 500 -9.38 15.13 -40.74
N VAL A 501 -9.87 16.26 -41.19
CA VAL A 501 -11.18 16.38 -41.85
C VAL A 501 -10.95 16.30 -43.34
N ASN A 502 -11.59 15.34 -44.01
CA ASN A 502 -11.57 15.16 -45.46
C ASN A 502 -13.03 15.16 -45.95
N ASN A 503 -13.49 16.27 -46.55
CA ASN A 503 -14.89 16.46 -47.00
C ASN A 503 -15.86 16.10 -45.84
N ASP A 504 -16.65 15.01 -46.00
CA ASP A 504 -17.64 14.55 -45.02
C ASP A 504 -17.12 13.50 -44.07
N SER A 505 -15.82 13.23 -44.03
CA SER A 505 -15.22 12.22 -43.16
C SER A 505 -14.18 12.80 -42.22
N LEU A 506 -14.17 12.26 -40.97
CA LEU A 506 -13.21 12.52 -39.93
C LEU A 506 -12.24 11.35 -39.79
N ASN A 507 -11.00 11.55 -40.20
CA ASN A 507 -9.92 10.56 -40.06
C ASN A 507 -9.25 10.70 -38.69
N ILE A 508 -9.35 9.68 -37.82
CA ILE A 508 -8.79 9.67 -36.46
C ILE A 508 -7.64 8.68 -36.41
N LYS A 509 -6.50 9.08 -35.87
CA LYS A 509 -5.35 8.20 -35.62
C LYS A 509 -5.28 7.79 -34.14
N ILE A 510 -5.42 6.50 -33.89
CA ILE A 510 -5.29 5.87 -32.59
C ILE A 510 -3.96 5.13 -32.54
N VAL A 511 -3.20 5.34 -31.47
CA VAL A 511 -1.92 4.64 -31.22
C VAL A 511 -2.07 3.79 -29.97
N LYS A 512 -1.65 2.53 -29.99
CA LYS A 512 -1.51 1.68 -28.81
C LYS A 512 -0.03 1.31 -28.60
N ASN A 513 0.36 1.07 -27.35
CA ASN A 513 1.73 0.73 -26.98
C ASN A 513 1.95 -0.80 -26.80
N THR A 514 0.94 -1.61 -27.08
CA THR A 514 0.99 -3.09 -27.01
C THR A 514 0.82 -3.69 -28.41
N ASP A 515 1.34 -4.89 -28.59
CA ASP A 515 1.17 -5.68 -29.81
C ASP A 515 -0.12 -6.52 -29.76
N GLU A 516 -0.73 -6.67 -28.57
CA GLU A 516 -1.98 -7.42 -28.39
C GLU A 516 -3.17 -6.82 -29.16
N ALA A 517 -4.06 -7.70 -29.64
CA ALA A 517 -5.29 -7.32 -30.35
C ALA A 517 -6.38 -6.94 -29.34
N ILE A 518 -6.35 -5.70 -28.83
CA ILE A 518 -7.31 -5.23 -27.84
C ILE A 518 -8.27 -4.23 -28.48
N PRO A 519 -9.58 -4.56 -28.61
CA PRO A 519 -10.58 -3.59 -29.04
C PRO A 519 -10.61 -2.37 -28.10
N VAL A 520 -10.91 -1.19 -28.63
CA VAL A 520 -11.04 0.00 -27.81
C VAL A 520 -12.35 0.73 -28.12
N ARG A 521 -13.04 1.20 -27.09
CA ARG A 521 -14.26 1.98 -27.24
C ARG A 521 -13.90 3.42 -27.58
N LEU A 522 -14.44 3.93 -28.67
CA LEU A 522 -14.32 5.33 -29.08
C LEU A 522 -15.68 5.98 -28.94
N GLU A 523 -15.74 7.12 -28.26
CA GLU A 523 -16.95 7.94 -28.14
C GLU A 523 -16.72 9.27 -28.86
N THR A 524 -17.67 9.66 -29.69
CA THR A 524 -17.75 11.02 -30.29
C THR A 524 -18.85 11.80 -29.60
N GLN A 525 -18.66 13.10 -29.45
CA GLN A 525 -19.63 14.00 -28.87
C GLN A 525 -19.80 15.23 -29.76
N THR A 526 -21.06 15.57 -30.12
CA THR A 526 -21.41 16.76 -30.87
C THR A 526 -21.40 18.00 -29.99
N LYS A 527 -21.53 19.19 -30.60
CA LYS A 527 -21.73 20.42 -29.82
C LYS A 527 -23.06 20.46 -29.05
N SER A 528 -24.09 19.80 -29.55
CA SER A 528 -25.37 19.67 -28.88
C SER A 528 -25.29 18.78 -27.64
N GLY A 529 -24.20 17.99 -27.48
CA GLY A 529 -23.99 17.06 -26.38
C GLY A 529 -24.38 15.62 -26.70
N GLU A 530 -24.84 15.35 -27.91
CA GLU A 530 -25.16 13.99 -28.36
C GLU A 530 -23.92 13.15 -28.46
N LYS A 531 -23.98 11.92 -27.95
CA LYS A 531 -22.88 10.97 -27.86
C LYS A 531 -23.14 9.73 -28.69
N THR A 532 -22.14 9.31 -29.45
CA THR A 532 -22.16 8.07 -30.23
C THR A 532 -20.90 7.26 -29.88
N SER A 533 -21.09 5.95 -29.64
CA SER A 533 -19.99 5.07 -29.25
C SER A 533 -19.75 3.98 -30.31
N TYR A 534 -18.47 3.68 -30.55
CA TYR A 534 -18.03 2.67 -31.50
C TYR A 534 -17.02 1.73 -30.85
N TRP A 535 -17.10 0.44 -31.13
CA TRP A 535 -16.03 -0.49 -30.88
C TRP A 535 -15.03 -0.46 -32.03
N ILE A 536 -13.78 -0.18 -31.76
CA ILE A 536 -12.72 -0.16 -32.75
C ILE A 536 -11.87 -1.41 -32.54
N GLU A 537 -11.95 -2.32 -33.49
CA GLU A 537 -11.12 -3.51 -33.50
C GLU A 537 -9.67 -3.13 -33.83
N THR A 538 -8.71 -3.70 -33.12
CA THR A 538 -7.28 -3.59 -33.40
C THR A 538 -6.71 -4.97 -33.66
N ALA A 539 -5.83 -5.07 -34.65
CA ALA A 539 -5.13 -6.32 -34.95
C ALA A 539 -3.89 -6.50 -34.06
N GLU A 540 -3.43 -7.75 -33.94
CA GLU A 540 -2.13 -8.06 -33.36
C GLU A 540 -1.03 -7.32 -34.13
N ASN A 541 -0.02 -6.80 -33.44
CA ASN A 541 1.06 -5.97 -33.98
C ASN A 541 0.64 -4.67 -34.68
N GLU A 542 -0.64 -4.30 -34.68
CA GLU A 542 -1.14 -3.04 -35.23
C GLU A 542 -1.01 -1.93 -34.18
N ARG A 543 0.12 -1.25 -34.11
CA ARG A 543 0.35 -0.14 -33.16
C ARG A 543 -0.26 1.20 -33.56
N LEU A 544 -0.70 1.35 -34.81
CA LEU A 544 -1.35 2.54 -35.34
C LEU A 544 -2.60 2.14 -36.12
N LYS A 545 -3.77 2.55 -35.65
CA LYS A 545 -5.07 2.36 -36.31
C LYS A 545 -5.58 3.70 -36.84
N THR A 546 -6.02 3.73 -38.10
CA THR A 546 -6.77 4.85 -38.64
C THR A 546 -8.24 4.49 -38.74
N VAL A 547 -9.08 5.35 -38.15
CA VAL A 547 -10.53 5.19 -38.16
C VAL A 547 -11.18 6.33 -38.90
N ASN A 548 -12.10 6.03 -39.79
CA ASN A 548 -12.87 7.01 -40.57
C ASN A 548 -14.29 7.06 -40.00
N LEU A 549 -14.73 8.23 -39.59
CA LEU A 549 -16.08 8.48 -39.08
C LEU A 549 -16.74 9.58 -39.89
N PRO A 550 -18.08 9.65 -39.98
CA PRO A 550 -18.78 10.82 -40.52
C PRO A 550 -18.36 12.10 -39.80
N SER A 551 -18.17 13.19 -40.55
CA SER A 551 -17.67 14.45 -39.96
C SER A 551 -18.73 15.33 -39.30
N GLU A 552 -19.94 14.83 -39.13
CA GLU A 552 -21.10 15.53 -38.56
C GLU A 552 -20.75 16.17 -37.20
N ASP A 553 -20.56 17.48 -37.23
CA ASP A 553 -20.50 18.39 -36.07
C ASP A 553 -19.83 17.88 -34.78
N ILE A 554 -18.92 16.87 -34.91
CA ILE A 554 -18.17 16.27 -33.81
C ILE A 554 -17.31 17.36 -33.18
N TYR A 555 -17.46 17.54 -31.88
CA TYR A 555 -16.74 18.51 -31.05
C TYR A 555 -15.62 17.88 -30.24
N LYS A 556 -15.86 16.66 -29.69
CA LYS A 556 -14.95 15.96 -28.80
C LYS A 556 -14.90 14.48 -29.18
N ILE A 557 -13.72 13.93 -29.11
CA ILE A 557 -13.46 12.49 -29.27
C ILE A 557 -12.81 11.97 -28.00
N THR A 558 -13.27 10.82 -27.50
CA THR A 558 -12.77 10.19 -26.29
C THR A 558 -12.50 8.70 -26.55
N LEU A 559 -11.35 8.20 -26.15
CA LEU A 559 -11.07 6.77 -26.10
C LEU A 559 -11.33 6.23 -24.71
N ASN A 560 -11.78 4.97 -24.61
CA ASN A 560 -11.93 4.22 -23.37
C ASN A 560 -12.65 5.05 -22.30
N ASN A 561 -13.83 5.54 -22.65
CA ASN A 561 -14.66 6.33 -21.78
C ASN A 561 -15.07 5.54 -20.52
N ASP A 562 -15.27 6.21 -19.39
CA ASP A 562 -15.68 5.64 -18.10
C ASP A 562 -14.70 4.60 -17.52
N TYR A 563 -13.42 4.64 -17.91
CA TYR A 563 -12.36 3.74 -17.43
C TYR A 563 -12.69 2.24 -17.62
N ILE A 564 -13.37 1.88 -18.69
CA ILE A 564 -13.84 0.51 -18.94
C ILE A 564 -12.64 -0.46 -19.02
N PHE A 565 -11.64 -0.13 -19.87
CA PHE A 565 -10.40 -0.90 -19.95
C PHE A 565 -9.33 -0.27 -19.07
N PRO A 566 -8.60 -1.05 -18.24
CA PRO A 566 -7.54 -0.50 -17.40
C PRO A 566 -6.34 -0.02 -18.22
N GLU A 567 -6.11 1.29 -18.22
CA GLU A 567 -4.99 1.92 -18.90
C GLU A 567 -4.02 2.59 -17.92
N ALA A 568 -2.75 2.63 -18.30
CA ALA A 568 -1.72 3.30 -17.51
C ALA A 568 -1.86 4.82 -17.51
N ASN A 569 -2.50 5.41 -18.54
CA ASN A 569 -2.64 6.85 -18.68
C ASN A 569 -3.86 7.24 -19.51
N TYR A 570 -4.89 7.81 -18.89
CA TYR A 570 -6.08 8.32 -19.58
C TYR A 570 -5.94 9.75 -20.10
N ARG A 571 -4.82 10.41 -19.87
CA ARG A 571 -4.67 11.84 -20.20
C ARG A 571 -4.54 12.11 -21.69
N ASP A 572 -4.17 11.14 -22.49
CA ASP A 572 -4.02 11.20 -23.94
C ASP A 572 -5.18 10.58 -24.73
N ASN A 573 -6.28 10.25 -24.02
CA ASN A 573 -7.52 9.69 -24.58
C ASN A 573 -8.53 10.75 -25.06
N PHE A 574 -8.22 12.03 -24.96
CA PHE A 574 -9.13 13.13 -25.27
C PHE A 574 -8.60 13.99 -26.39
N LEU A 575 -9.47 14.32 -27.35
CA LEU A 575 -9.14 15.19 -28.48
C LEU A 575 -10.34 16.10 -28.81
N TYR A 576 -10.05 17.38 -29.05
CA TYR A 576 -11.04 18.37 -29.48
C TYR A 576 -10.83 18.74 -30.95
N THR A 577 -11.92 18.71 -31.73
CA THR A 577 -11.89 19.00 -33.17
C THR A 577 -11.99 20.47 -33.46
N LYS A 578 -12.55 21.28 -32.54
CA LYS A 578 -12.81 22.70 -32.67
C LYS A 578 -12.21 23.47 -31.49
N GLY A 579 -11.70 24.67 -31.74
CA GLY A 579 -11.11 25.58 -30.74
C GLY A 579 -9.91 26.32 -31.31
N LEU A 580 -9.33 27.26 -30.55
CA LEU A 580 -8.15 28.05 -30.96
C LEU A 580 -6.94 27.14 -31.28
N PHE A 581 -6.84 25.99 -30.61
CA PHE A 581 -5.84 24.97 -30.86
C PHE A 581 -6.55 23.62 -31.02
N SER A 582 -6.94 23.30 -32.26
CA SER A 582 -7.42 21.95 -32.59
C SER A 582 -6.31 20.94 -32.31
N ASN A 583 -6.67 19.73 -31.89
CA ASN A 583 -5.75 18.69 -31.37
C ASN A 583 -5.10 18.98 -30.02
N ALA A 584 -5.44 20.04 -29.31
CA ALA A 584 -4.92 20.36 -28.01
C ALA A 584 -6.02 20.30 -26.93
N LYS A 585 -5.65 19.83 -25.74
CA LYS A 585 -6.55 19.91 -24.58
C LYS A 585 -6.64 21.35 -24.08
N LYS A 586 -7.84 21.71 -23.61
CA LYS A 586 -8.06 22.99 -22.95
C LYS A 586 -7.25 23.09 -21.66
N ILE A 587 -6.73 24.28 -21.38
CA ILE A 587 -6.06 24.60 -20.12
C ILE A 587 -7.12 24.92 -19.07
N LYS A 588 -6.95 24.37 -17.86
CA LYS A 588 -7.81 24.65 -16.70
C LYS A 588 -6.97 25.04 -15.50
N PHE A 589 -7.24 26.22 -14.96
CA PHE A 589 -6.59 26.68 -13.73
C PHE A 589 -7.32 26.15 -12.51
N LYS A 590 -6.56 25.71 -11.51
CA LYS A 590 -7.04 25.22 -10.20
C LYS A 590 -6.25 25.85 -9.06
N LEU A 591 -6.92 26.13 -7.95
CA LEU A 591 -6.27 26.70 -6.76
C LEU A 591 -5.72 25.64 -5.79
N ILE A 592 -6.31 24.46 -5.78
CA ILE A 592 -6.02 23.42 -4.79
C ILE A 592 -5.72 22.11 -5.53
N LYS A 593 -4.77 21.33 -4.97
CA LYS A 593 -4.41 20.00 -5.45
C LYS A 593 -5.62 19.07 -5.36
N ASP A 594 -5.91 18.33 -6.43
CA ASP A 594 -7.13 17.56 -6.60
C ASP A 594 -6.87 16.26 -7.38
N ILE A 595 -7.86 15.37 -7.46
CA ILE A 595 -7.87 14.28 -8.45
C ILE A 595 -7.73 14.90 -9.84
N PRO A 596 -6.79 14.42 -10.67
CA PRO A 596 -6.59 14.99 -11.99
C PRO A 596 -7.83 14.78 -12.87
N ASN A 597 -8.25 15.81 -13.58
CA ASN A 597 -9.20 15.65 -14.67
C ASN A 597 -8.44 15.33 -15.96
N PRO A 598 -8.51 14.10 -16.50
CA PRO A 598 -7.74 13.72 -17.67
C PRO A 598 -8.11 14.50 -18.94
N GLU A 599 -9.30 15.11 -18.98
CA GLU A 599 -9.81 15.88 -20.09
C GLU A 599 -9.07 17.24 -20.30
N PHE A 600 -8.43 17.78 -19.27
CA PHE A 600 -7.80 19.10 -19.29
C PHE A 600 -6.30 19.05 -19.05
N ASN A 601 -5.58 20.04 -19.53
CA ASN A 601 -4.25 20.40 -19.08
C ASN A 601 -4.38 21.29 -17.84
N GLU A 602 -4.25 20.71 -16.66
CA GLU A 602 -4.48 21.41 -15.39
C GLU A 602 -3.22 22.15 -14.94
N ILE A 603 -3.38 23.42 -14.58
CA ILE A 603 -2.36 24.27 -13.96
C ILE A 603 -2.84 24.65 -12.58
N TYR A 604 -2.09 24.24 -11.55
CA TYR A 604 -2.40 24.58 -10.17
C TYR A 604 -1.73 25.89 -9.78
N LEU A 605 -2.55 26.84 -9.34
CA LEU A 605 -2.14 28.16 -8.85
C LEU A 605 -2.24 28.16 -7.34
N ASN A 606 -1.11 28.00 -6.65
CA ASN A 606 -1.11 28.01 -5.20
C ASN A 606 -0.57 29.35 -4.69
N PRO A 607 -1.41 30.21 -4.11
CA PRO A 607 -0.92 31.39 -3.37
C PRO A 607 0.08 30.96 -2.31
N ARG A 608 1.18 31.66 -2.19
CA ARG A 608 2.25 31.32 -1.27
C ARG A 608 2.70 32.56 -0.50
N ILE A 609 2.60 32.47 0.81
CA ILE A 609 3.20 33.42 1.73
C ILE A 609 4.17 32.63 2.58
N ARG A 610 5.43 33.02 2.58
CA ARG A 610 6.46 32.32 3.32
C ARG A 610 7.44 33.32 3.95
N PHE A 611 7.70 33.19 5.24
CA PHE A 611 8.84 33.82 5.86
C PHE A 611 10.09 32.97 5.53
N THR A 612 11.16 33.60 5.04
CA THR A 612 12.37 32.88 4.62
C THR A 612 13.54 33.23 5.53
N ASN A 613 14.21 34.30 5.27
CA ASN A 613 15.36 34.77 6.02
C ASN A 613 15.13 36.21 6.50
N THR A 614 16.09 36.77 7.21
CA THR A 614 16.02 38.13 7.77
C THR A 614 16.02 39.20 6.69
N TYR A 615 16.56 38.90 5.52
CA TYR A 615 16.78 39.89 4.42
C TYR A 615 15.56 39.96 3.52
N ASP A 616 15.08 38.81 3.00
CA ASP A 616 13.87 38.73 2.17
C ASP A 616 12.56 38.81 2.99
N LYS A 617 12.61 38.54 4.29
CA LYS A 617 11.43 38.50 5.18
C LYS A 617 10.31 37.63 4.64
N PHE A 618 9.16 38.22 4.33
CA PHE A 618 8.04 37.49 3.72
C PHE A 618 8.20 37.50 2.20
N LEU A 619 8.09 36.29 1.60
CA LEU A 619 7.93 36.14 0.18
C LEU A 619 6.43 35.92 -0.11
N ILE A 620 5.85 36.84 -0.88
CA ILE A 620 4.45 36.79 -1.32
C ILE A 620 4.47 36.46 -2.81
N GLY A 621 3.85 35.36 -3.18
CA GLY A 621 3.91 34.90 -4.58
C GLY A 621 2.83 33.89 -4.94
N ILE A 622 2.96 33.36 -6.15
CA ILE A 622 2.09 32.31 -6.67
C ILE A 622 2.96 31.17 -7.21
N ASN A 623 2.67 29.95 -6.82
CA ASN A 623 3.29 28.78 -7.40
C ASN A 623 2.43 28.19 -8.51
N PHE A 624 2.98 28.17 -9.72
CA PHE A 624 2.41 27.54 -10.91
C PHE A 624 3.00 26.14 -11.07
N LYS A 625 2.17 25.09 -11.06
CA LYS A 625 2.64 23.71 -11.24
C LYS A 625 1.58 22.82 -11.88
N ASN A 626 2.01 21.71 -12.49
CA ASN A 626 1.10 20.71 -13.04
C ASN A 626 0.94 19.45 -12.14
N GLN A 627 1.58 19.41 -10.98
CA GLN A 627 1.51 18.25 -10.08
C GLN A 627 0.13 18.10 -9.44
N SER A 628 -0.59 17.04 -9.83
CA SER A 628 -1.87 16.62 -9.25
C SER A 628 -1.65 15.65 -8.05
N LEU A 629 -2.70 14.93 -7.63
CA LEU A 629 -2.58 13.82 -6.66
C LEU A 629 -1.85 12.62 -7.25
N PHE A 630 -1.93 12.40 -8.57
CA PHE A 630 -1.19 11.34 -9.26
C PHE A 630 0.12 11.89 -9.81
N ASP A 631 1.17 11.07 -9.73
CA ASP A 631 2.46 11.43 -10.30
C ASP A 631 2.39 11.48 -11.83
N GLN A 632 3.14 12.41 -12.40
CA GLN A 632 3.25 12.57 -13.85
C GLN A 632 4.71 12.45 -14.26
N LYS A 633 4.96 11.96 -15.47
CA LYS A 633 6.32 11.86 -16.03
C LYS A 633 6.97 13.22 -16.20
N PHE A 634 6.21 14.20 -16.70
CA PHE A 634 6.67 15.57 -16.88
C PHE A 634 6.11 16.46 -15.76
N LEU A 635 6.97 17.11 -15.03
CA LEU A 635 6.62 18.03 -13.96
C LEU A 635 7.29 19.38 -14.17
N TYR A 636 6.55 20.45 -13.91
CA TYR A 636 7.11 21.78 -13.77
C TYR A 636 6.55 22.48 -12.54
N SER A 637 7.35 23.40 -12.02
CA SER A 637 6.97 24.28 -10.90
C SER A 637 7.67 25.61 -11.07
N LEU A 638 6.95 26.72 -11.08
CA LEU A 638 7.45 28.07 -11.16
C LEU A 638 6.85 28.90 -10.03
N THR A 639 7.69 29.56 -9.24
CA THR A 639 7.26 30.32 -8.06
C THR A 639 7.86 31.74 -8.10
N PRO A 640 7.32 32.67 -8.91
CA PRO A 640 7.64 34.08 -8.76
C PRO A 640 7.13 34.59 -7.40
N SER A 641 7.92 35.41 -6.73
CA SER A 641 7.61 35.94 -5.41
C SER A 641 8.13 37.37 -5.28
N PHE A 642 7.44 38.19 -4.53
CA PHE A 642 7.89 39.52 -4.11
C PHE A 642 8.43 39.44 -2.69
N SER A 643 9.63 39.93 -2.48
CA SER A 643 10.29 40.03 -1.19
C SER A 643 9.88 41.30 -0.46
N THR A 644 9.25 41.17 0.72
CA THR A 644 8.86 42.31 1.54
C THR A 644 10.06 42.96 2.26
N GLY A 645 11.17 42.27 2.33
CA GLY A 645 12.40 42.77 2.94
C GLY A 645 13.21 43.67 2.01
N THR A 646 13.33 43.24 0.75
CA THR A 646 14.16 43.95 -0.25
C THR A 646 13.35 44.79 -1.23
N GLY A 647 12.01 44.60 -1.30
CA GLY A 647 11.17 45.27 -2.30
C GLY A 647 11.39 44.78 -3.73
N LYS A 648 12.07 43.65 -3.94
CA LYS A 648 12.48 43.12 -5.23
C LYS A 648 11.76 41.82 -5.57
N MET A 649 11.72 41.50 -6.86
CA MET A 649 11.22 40.18 -7.32
C MET A 649 12.28 39.10 -7.06
N THR A 650 11.83 37.97 -6.55
CA THR A 650 12.61 36.73 -6.32
C THR A 650 11.86 35.54 -6.87
N GLY A 651 12.43 34.38 -6.85
CA GLY A 651 11.68 33.18 -7.24
C GLY A 651 12.53 31.95 -7.49
N SER A 652 11.81 30.88 -7.80
CA SER A 652 12.41 29.60 -8.18
C SER A 652 11.57 28.90 -9.25
N GLY A 653 12.24 28.10 -10.08
CA GLY A 653 11.62 27.27 -11.09
C GLY A 653 12.31 25.91 -11.22
N ALA A 654 11.55 24.89 -11.59
CA ALA A 654 12.08 23.58 -11.89
C ALA A 654 11.24 22.90 -12.99
N VAL A 655 11.92 22.14 -13.83
CA VAL A 655 11.32 21.25 -14.82
C VAL A 655 12.00 19.90 -14.72
N SER A 656 11.23 18.81 -14.75
CA SER A 656 11.77 17.46 -14.72
C SER A 656 10.95 16.48 -15.55
N TYR A 657 11.63 15.45 -16.01
CA TYR A 657 11.02 14.31 -16.69
C TYR A 657 11.47 13.00 -16.04
N SER A 658 10.51 12.10 -15.78
CA SER A 658 10.75 10.81 -15.15
C SER A 658 10.43 9.66 -16.09
N PHE A 659 11.33 8.70 -16.19
CA PHE A 659 11.10 7.39 -16.78
C PHE A 659 10.72 6.41 -15.68
N LEU A 660 9.73 5.56 -15.97
CA LEU A 660 9.15 4.57 -15.05
C LEU A 660 9.21 3.18 -15.73
N PRO A 661 10.36 2.51 -15.74
CA PRO A 661 10.50 1.19 -16.37
C PRO A 661 9.63 0.15 -15.64
N ALA A 662 8.78 -0.59 -16.35
CA ALA A 662 7.84 -1.52 -15.75
C ALA A 662 8.55 -2.77 -15.18
N GLU A 663 9.38 -3.42 -15.99
CA GLU A 663 10.07 -4.68 -15.65
C GLU A 663 11.55 -4.42 -15.29
N SER A 664 11.81 -3.61 -14.24
CA SER A 664 13.17 -3.21 -13.85
C SER A 664 13.28 -3.05 -12.34
N VAL A 665 14.49 -3.23 -11.81
CA VAL A 665 14.84 -2.86 -10.44
C VAL A 665 14.86 -1.34 -10.23
N ILE A 666 14.91 -0.57 -11.33
CA ILE A 666 14.81 0.89 -11.31
C ILE A 666 13.34 1.25 -11.19
N GLN A 667 12.95 1.84 -10.06
CA GLN A 667 11.61 2.37 -9.86
C GLN A 667 11.39 3.64 -10.67
N ARG A 668 12.36 4.57 -10.65
CA ARG A 668 12.25 5.86 -11.31
C ARG A 668 13.62 6.39 -11.69
N LEU A 669 13.73 6.91 -12.89
CA LEU A 669 14.89 7.66 -13.38
C LEU A 669 14.39 9.06 -13.75
N THR A 670 14.88 10.09 -13.05
CA THR A 670 14.45 11.48 -13.25
C THR A 670 15.61 12.34 -13.72
N PHE A 671 15.39 13.13 -14.75
CA PHE A 671 16.26 14.21 -15.18
C PHE A 671 15.56 15.54 -14.98
N GLY A 672 16.28 16.55 -14.52
CA GLY A 672 15.68 17.84 -14.29
C GLY A 672 16.65 19.00 -14.29
N VAL A 673 16.08 20.19 -14.48
CA VAL A 673 16.75 21.47 -14.35
C VAL A 673 16.00 22.32 -13.35
N SER A 674 16.72 23.09 -12.53
CA SER A 674 16.12 24.04 -11.61
C SER A 674 16.94 25.32 -11.52
N GLY A 675 16.25 26.41 -11.23
CA GLY A 675 16.86 27.73 -11.01
C GLY A 675 16.21 28.44 -9.84
N SER A 676 16.97 29.28 -9.16
CA SER A 676 16.47 30.14 -8.07
C SER A 676 17.26 31.44 -7.97
N TYR A 677 16.59 32.51 -7.54
CA TYR A 677 17.13 33.83 -7.29
C TYR A 677 16.53 34.39 -6.01
N PHE A 678 17.37 34.62 -4.96
CA PHE A 678 16.98 35.14 -3.65
C PHE A 678 18.08 36.02 -3.10
N HIS A 679 17.78 36.74 -1.98
CA HIS A 679 18.78 37.51 -1.25
C HIS A 679 19.31 36.70 -0.06
N TYR A 680 20.63 36.83 0.19
CA TYR A 680 21.32 36.13 1.27
C TYR A 680 21.96 37.04 2.28
N ASP A 681 22.03 38.37 1.95
CA ASP A 681 22.41 39.46 2.82
C ASP A 681 21.69 40.74 2.36
N TYR A 682 21.87 41.86 3.05
CA TYR A 682 21.25 43.14 2.69
C TYR A 682 21.72 43.59 1.31
N ASP A 683 20.77 43.73 0.38
CA ASP A 683 20.96 44.05 -1.03
C ASP A 683 21.91 43.12 -1.81
N LEU A 684 22.32 41.99 -1.23
CA LEU A 684 23.12 40.98 -1.92
C LEU A 684 22.26 39.76 -2.32
N ALA A 685 22.21 39.53 -3.61
CA ALA A 685 21.45 38.39 -4.18
C ALA A 685 22.37 37.23 -4.59
N TYR A 686 21.75 36.07 -4.77
CA TYR A 686 22.37 34.92 -5.40
C TYR A 686 21.47 34.29 -6.43
N GLN A 687 22.10 33.72 -7.43
CA GLN A 687 21.49 32.85 -8.43
C GLN A 687 22.08 31.45 -8.33
N LYS A 688 21.19 30.43 -8.37
CA LYS A 688 21.57 29.03 -8.34
C LYS A 688 20.85 28.29 -9.46
N ASN A 689 21.61 27.66 -10.36
CA ASN A 689 21.08 26.89 -11.48
C ASN A 689 21.65 25.47 -11.39
N SER A 690 20.79 24.45 -11.44
CA SER A 690 21.19 23.05 -11.28
C SER A 690 20.66 22.19 -12.41
N LEU A 691 21.53 21.34 -12.95
CA LEU A 691 21.16 20.15 -13.73
C LEU A 691 21.30 18.92 -12.83
N TYR A 692 20.31 18.06 -12.81
CA TYR A 692 20.35 16.89 -11.93
C TYR A 692 19.73 15.63 -12.56
N SER A 693 20.21 14.48 -12.09
CA SER A 693 19.65 13.17 -12.37
C SER A 693 19.51 12.38 -11.08
N ASN A 694 18.37 11.74 -10.89
CA ASN A 694 18.11 10.88 -9.74
C ASN A 694 17.59 9.52 -10.18
N ILE A 695 18.17 8.45 -9.65
CA ILE A 695 17.73 7.08 -9.86
C ILE A 695 17.25 6.54 -8.51
N SER A 696 16.03 6.02 -8.47
CA SER A 696 15.53 5.27 -7.32
C SER A 696 15.36 3.80 -7.66
N PHE A 697 15.72 2.93 -6.70
CA PHE A 697 15.65 1.47 -6.84
C PHE A 697 14.71 0.91 -5.78
N ARG A 698 13.80 0.03 -6.19
CA ARG A 698 12.92 -0.70 -5.31
C ARG A 698 12.60 -2.06 -5.92
N LYS A 699 13.01 -3.15 -5.26
CA LYS A 699 12.81 -4.51 -5.77
C LYS A 699 11.37 -4.97 -5.59
N ASN A 700 10.78 -4.72 -4.43
CA ASN A 700 9.44 -5.14 -4.06
C ASN A 700 8.68 -3.97 -3.42
N PRO A 701 7.44 -3.66 -3.84
CA PRO A 701 6.60 -2.61 -3.24
C PRO A 701 6.35 -2.80 -1.75
N ARG A 702 6.37 -4.04 -1.26
CA ARG A 702 6.24 -4.40 0.14
C ARG A 702 7.52 -4.15 0.95
N SER A 703 8.67 -4.06 0.29
CA SER A 703 9.96 -3.85 0.94
C SER A 703 10.04 -2.49 1.63
N THR A 704 10.56 -2.47 2.85
CA THR A 704 10.91 -1.24 3.59
C THR A 704 12.21 -0.60 3.08
N VAL A 705 12.96 -1.31 2.22
CA VAL A 705 14.25 -0.89 1.68
C VAL A 705 14.07 -0.04 0.43
N SER A 706 14.67 1.13 0.43
CA SER A 706 14.85 1.99 -0.75
C SER A 706 16.31 2.36 -0.92
N ARG A 707 16.74 2.52 -2.18
CA ARG A 707 18.09 2.95 -2.56
C ARG A 707 18.00 4.02 -3.61
N GLY A 708 18.94 4.94 -3.59
CA GLY A 708 18.98 6.02 -4.58
C GLY A 708 20.40 6.42 -4.97
N LEU A 709 20.55 6.86 -6.20
CA LEU A 709 21.75 7.50 -6.72
C LEU A 709 21.36 8.87 -7.27
N GLY A 710 22.03 9.92 -6.81
CA GLY A 710 21.83 11.29 -7.29
C GLY A 710 23.13 11.87 -7.88
N ILE A 711 23.00 12.58 -8.99
CA ILE A 711 24.09 13.32 -9.60
C ILE A 711 23.56 14.72 -9.88
N SER A 712 24.34 15.73 -9.53
CA SER A 712 23.99 17.12 -9.86
C SER A 712 25.22 17.94 -10.22
N TYR A 713 25.00 18.90 -11.11
CA TYR A 713 25.92 19.95 -11.45
C TYR A 713 25.23 21.29 -11.26
N THR A 714 25.79 22.17 -10.42
CA THR A 714 25.13 23.40 -9.99
C THR A 714 26.07 24.59 -10.21
N TYR A 715 25.59 25.57 -10.96
CA TYR A 715 26.21 26.85 -11.11
C TYR A 715 25.66 27.85 -10.09
N PHE A 716 26.59 28.54 -9.39
CA PHE A 716 26.28 29.63 -8.47
C PHE A 716 26.87 30.92 -8.95
N GLU A 717 26.12 32.00 -8.78
CA GLU A 717 26.55 33.38 -8.95
C GLU A 717 25.94 34.22 -7.84
N ARG A 718 26.70 35.05 -7.20
CA ARG A 718 26.24 35.90 -6.10
C ARG A 718 26.92 37.29 -6.09
N ASP A 719 26.19 38.27 -5.60
CA ASP A 719 26.75 39.61 -5.31
C ASP A 719 27.68 39.51 -4.08
N LEU A 720 28.75 40.30 -4.08
CA LEU A 720 29.68 40.36 -2.97
C LEU A 720 29.68 41.75 -2.34
N SER A 721 29.75 41.85 -1.02
CA SER A 721 30.05 43.07 -0.30
C SER A 721 31.54 43.47 -0.46
N ALA A 722 31.90 44.73 -0.22
CA ALA A 722 33.26 45.17 -0.26
C ALA A 722 34.19 44.36 0.67
N LYS A 723 33.68 43.94 1.84
CA LYS A 723 34.40 43.06 2.77
C LYS A 723 34.64 41.68 2.18
N MET A 724 33.66 41.10 1.51
CA MET A 724 33.78 39.79 0.87
C MET A 724 34.77 39.84 -0.29
N ILE A 725 34.78 40.91 -1.08
CA ILE A 725 35.75 41.13 -2.15
C ILE A 725 37.16 41.20 -1.56
N ALA A 726 37.35 41.97 -0.46
CA ALA A 726 38.61 42.02 0.24
C ALA A 726 39.06 40.66 0.79
N ASN A 727 38.14 39.82 1.24
CA ASN A 727 38.39 38.44 1.70
C ASN A 727 38.57 37.46 0.56
N ARG A 728 38.47 37.86 -0.70
CA ARG A 728 38.54 37.02 -1.89
C ARG A 728 37.46 35.91 -1.90
N ASP A 729 36.27 36.24 -1.43
CA ASP A 729 35.15 35.34 -1.49
C ASP A 729 34.76 35.02 -2.94
N TYR A 730 34.11 33.83 -3.13
CA TYR A 730 33.68 33.38 -4.46
C TYR A 730 32.42 34.13 -4.86
N ASP A 731 32.48 34.82 -6.01
CA ASP A 731 31.30 35.39 -6.68
C ASP A 731 30.63 34.39 -7.58
N LYS A 732 31.40 33.54 -8.28
CA LYS A 732 30.94 32.48 -9.20
C LYS A 732 31.68 31.19 -8.94
N TYR A 733 30.94 30.07 -8.99
CA TYR A 733 31.54 28.74 -8.87
C TYR A 733 30.59 27.66 -9.34
N ASN A 734 31.14 26.49 -9.67
CA ASN A 734 30.39 25.28 -10.05
C ASN A 734 30.62 24.21 -9.02
N LEU A 735 29.52 23.55 -8.58
CA LEU A 735 29.57 22.38 -7.71
C LEU A 735 29.08 21.17 -8.46
N TRP A 736 29.85 20.10 -8.43
CA TRP A 736 29.35 18.78 -8.78
C TRP A 736 29.14 17.96 -7.50
N THR A 737 28.08 17.15 -7.50
CA THR A 737 27.77 16.28 -6.38
C THR A 737 27.33 14.93 -6.90
N VAL A 738 27.85 13.85 -6.34
CA VAL A 738 27.37 12.47 -6.55
C VAL A 738 27.07 11.88 -5.19
N GLY A 739 25.89 11.31 -5.03
CA GLY A 739 25.48 10.76 -3.75
C GLY A 739 24.70 9.46 -3.91
N TYR A 740 24.98 8.50 -3.04
CA TYR A 740 24.24 7.26 -2.88
C TYR A 740 23.56 7.25 -1.51
N GLY A 741 22.31 6.82 -1.49
CA GLY A 741 21.52 6.65 -0.28
C GLY A 741 20.90 5.27 -0.18
N TYR A 742 20.91 4.72 1.01
CA TYR A 742 20.21 3.50 1.42
C TYR A 742 19.34 3.81 2.62
N THR A 743 18.10 3.37 2.62
CA THR A 743 17.19 3.48 3.77
C THR A 743 16.39 2.20 3.90
N ASP A 744 16.34 1.65 5.12
CA ASP A 744 15.45 0.58 5.54
C ASP A 744 14.53 1.13 6.64
N ASN A 745 13.31 1.47 6.26
CA ASN A 745 12.33 2.13 7.14
C ASN A 745 11.41 1.10 7.79
N GLN A 746 11.97 0.20 8.57
CA GLN A 746 11.22 -0.74 9.41
C GLN A 746 10.60 0.00 10.62
N MET A 747 9.54 -0.58 11.18
CA MET A 747 8.81 0.05 12.26
C MET A 747 9.61 0.10 13.57
N ILE A 748 10.28 -1.00 13.91
CA ILE A 748 11.09 -1.13 15.14
C ILE A 748 12.52 -0.67 14.92
N HIS A 749 13.10 -0.98 13.75
CA HIS A 749 14.47 -0.65 13.39
C HIS A 749 14.47 0.16 12.10
N GLU A 750 14.84 1.43 12.20
CA GLU A 750 15.12 2.24 11.01
C GLU A 750 16.64 2.34 10.82
N LYS A 751 17.09 2.11 9.60
CA LYS A 751 18.50 2.22 9.22
C LYS A 751 18.63 3.08 7.99
N SER A 752 19.59 3.99 7.99
CA SER A 752 19.97 4.66 6.76
C SER A 752 21.49 4.81 6.67
N PHE A 753 21.96 4.85 5.44
CA PHE A 753 23.33 5.11 5.10
C PHE A 753 23.38 6.01 3.89
N SER A 754 24.23 7.03 3.93
CA SER A 754 24.50 7.85 2.76
C SER A 754 26.01 8.03 2.57
N LEU A 755 26.42 8.03 1.31
CA LEU A 755 27.79 8.34 0.88
C LEU A 755 27.69 9.38 -0.22
N SER A 756 28.41 10.48 -0.08
CA SER A 756 28.44 11.51 -1.12
C SER A 756 29.84 12.06 -1.32
N THR A 757 30.08 12.50 -2.55
CA THR A 757 31.26 13.30 -2.89
C THR A 757 30.78 14.58 -3.55
N GLN A 758 31.43 15.68 -3.18
CA GLN A 758 31.16 17.00 -3.70
C GLN A 758 32.48 17.69 -4.01
N GLY A 759 32.53 18.40 -5.12
CA GLY A 759 33.74 19.13 -5.49
C GLY A 759 33.47 20.33 -6.38
N MET A 760 34.47 21.18 -6.41
CA MET A 760 34.70 22.27 -7.35
C MET A 760 36.18 22.34 -7.68
N GLU A 761 36.62 23.40 -8.39
CA GLU A 761 38.02 23.57 -8.77
C GLU A 761 38.94 23.54 -7.56
N ASP A 762 38.60 24.19 -6.43
CA ASP A 762 39.47 24.39 -5.26
C ASP A 762 39.30 23.30 -4.17
N TYR A 763 38.32 22.45 -4.26
CA TYR A 763 38.19 21.36 -3.28
C TYR A 763 37.47 20.11 -3.80
N ASN A 764 37.73 19.01 -3.09
CA ASN A 764 36.96 17.77 -3.23
C ASN A 764 36.83 17.16 -1.84
N LYS A 765 35.57 16.86 -1.44
CA LYS A 765 35.26 16.26 -0.15
C LYS A 765 34.34 15.06 -0.27
N ILE A 766 34.52 14.13 0.64
CA ILE A 766 33.69 12.91 0.77
C ILE A 766 33.00 12.95 2.12
N THR A 767 31.74 12.56 2.14
CA THR A 767 30.91 12.51 3.35
C THR A 767 30.25 11.14 3.44
N ALA A 768 30.29 10.52 4.60
CA ALA A 768 29.57 9.31 4.94
C ALA A 768 28.72 9.54 6.18
N GLU A 769 27.48 9.10 6.16
CA GLU A 769 26.58 9.17 7.32
C GLU A 769 25.84 7.86 7.48
N GLY A 770 25.85 7.33 8.69
CA GLY A 770 25.03 6.20 9.11
C GLY A 770 24.05 6.64 10.19
N PHE A 771 22.82 6.17 10.08
CA PHE A 771 21.77 6.42 11.08
C PHE A 771 21.09 5.11 11.44
N TYR A 772 20.84 4.94 12.76
CA TYR A 772 20.09 3.82 13.29
C TYR A 772 19.12 4.29 14.37
N ARG A 773 17.86 3.89 14.26
CA ARG A 773 16.83 4.14 15.28
C ARG A 773 16.20 2.85 15.71
N TRP A 774 16.13 2.63 17.00
CA TRP A 774 15.52 1.48 17.64
C TRP A 774 14.38 1.91 18.55
N GLU A 775 13.17 1.39 18.29
CA GLU A 775 12.03 1.50 19.21
C GLU A 775 12.11 0.36 20.22
N PHE A 776 12.67 0.64 21.41
CA PHE A 776 12.93 -0.37 22.43
C PHE A 776 11.72 -0.64 23.33
N ALA A 777 10.76 0.30 23.41
CA ALA A 777 9.46 0.16 24.06
C ALA A 777 8.43 0.97 23.27
N PRO A 778 7.12 0.75 23.44
CA PRO A 778 6.09 1.49 22.72
C PRO A 778 6.32 3.00 22.80
N ARG A 779 6.55 3.64 21.64
CA ARG A 779 6.84 5.07 21.47
C ARG A 779 8.14 5.56 22.11
N GLN A 780 8.98 4.69 22.65
CA GLN A 780 10.29 5.04 23.18
C GLN A 780 11.39 4.63 22.21
N LYS A 781 12.25 5.56 21.84
CA LYS A 781 13.24 5.39 20.77
C LYS A 781 14.64 5.78 21.21
N LEU A 782 15.61 5.01 20.74
CA LEU A 782 17.02 5.34 20.76
C LEU A 782 17.46 5.62 19.32
N SER A 783 18.03 6.77 19.07
CA SER A 783 18.56 7.16 17.76
C SER A 783 20.07 7.37 17.86
N LEU A 784 20.81 6.77 16.93
CA LEU A 784 22.26 6.85 16.80
C LEU A 784 22.61 7.40 15.43
N ARG A 785 23.51 8.36 15.36
CA ARG A 785 24.04 8.90 14.10
C ARG A 785 25.55 8.88 14.14
N LEU A 786 26.18 8.34 13.12
CA LEU A 786 27.62 8.41 12.87
C LEU A 786 27.85 9.23 11.61
N PHE A 787 28.67 10.24 11.70
CA PHE A 787 29.08 11.09 10.58
C PHE A 787 30.58 11.04 10.40
N ALA A 788 31.04 11.03 9.16
CA ALA A 788 32.45 11.15 8.78
C ALA A 788 32.57 12.01 7.53
N GLY A 789 33.40 13.04 7.62
CA GLY A 789 33.70 13.94 6.51
C GLY A 789 35.21 14.08 6.33
N TYR A 790 35.67 14.02 5.08
CA TYR A 790 37.08 14.14 4.72
C TYR A 790 37.28 14.97 3.45
N PHE A 791 38.15 15.97 3.51
CA PHE A 791 38.61 16.71 2.35
C PHE A 791 39.76 15.94 1.68
N VAL A 792 39.52 15.44 0.49
CA VAL A 792 40.58 14.84 -0.36
C VAL A 792 41.56 15.96 -0.80
N ARG A 793 40.98 17.10 -1.16
CA ARG A 793 41.69 18.32 -1.50
C ARG A 793 40.91 19.50 -0.94
N ASN A 794 41.59 20.48 -0.33
CA ASN A 794 40.97 21.70 0.11
C ASN A 794 41.98 22.86 -0.05
N GLU A 795 41.81 23.67 -1.07
CA GLU A 795 42.58 24.87 -1.38
C GLU A 795 41.64 26.08 -1.40
N THR A 796 40.51 25.97 -0.72
CA THR A 796 39.52 27.06 -0.63
C THR A 796 40.11 28.29 0.07
N ARG A 797 39.70 29.46 -0.42
CA ARG A 797 40.24 30.76 0.06
C ARG A 797 39.67 31.13 1.42
N ASN A 798 38.57 30.55 1.84
CA ASN A 798 37.84 30.85 3.08
C ASN A 798 37.11 29.64 3.64
N ASN A 799 36.36 29.82 4.74
CA ASN A 799 35.68 28.79 5.48
C ASN A 799 34.29 28.40 4.91
N THR A 800 33.85 28.97 3.78
CA THR A 800 32.50 28.81 3.22
C THR A 800 32.16 27.35 2.97
N PHE A 801 33.10 26.53 2.51
CA PHE A 801 32.88 25.13 2.12
C PHE A 801 33.30 24.12 3.22
N ASN A 802 33.74 24.61 4.38
CA ASN A 802 34.16 23.78 5.50
C ASN A 802 32.98 22.97 6.08
N TYR A 803 33.29 21.88 6.78
CA TYR A 803 32.29 21.17 7.56
C TYR A 803 31.85 21.98 8.77
N GLY A 804 30.53 22.04 9.01
CA GLY A 804 29.97 22.71 10.18
C GLY A 804 30.02 21.83 11.43
N ILE A 805 30.50 22.31 12.56
CA ILE A 805 30.47 21.60 13.84
C ILE A 805 29.07 21.64 14.44
N SER A 806 28.61 22.82 14.82
CA SER A 806 27.33 23.07 15.48
C SER A 806 26.40 23.97 14.68
N ARG A 807 26.91 24.61 13.63
CA ARG A 807 26.11 25.40 12.66
C ARG A 807 26.51 25.02 11.26
N VAL A 808 25.52 25.03 10.38
CA VAL A 808 25.76 24.82 8.94
C VAL A 808 26.44 26.01 8.32
N SER A 809 27.28 25.78 7.33
CA SER A 809 27.79 26.83 6.45
C SER A 809 26.81 27.00 5.28
N ASP A 810 26.39 28.20 4.93
CA ASP A 810 25.43 28.49 3.87
C ASP A 810 26.03 28.48 2.46
N TYR A 811 27.12 27.75 2.25
CA TYR A 811 27.86 27.74 0.98
C TYR A 811 27.03 27.30 -0.23
N SER A 812 26.01 26.41 -0.02
CA SER A 812 25.17 25.91 -1.09
C SER A 812 23.82 26.61 -1.22
N PHE A 813 23.49 27.51 -0.31
CA PHE A 813 22.18 28.15 -0.19
C PHE A 813 21.02 27.16 -0.26
N SER A 814 21.21 25.96 0.34
CA SER A 814 20.25 24.86 0.29
C SER A 814 19.31 24.85 1.49
N TYR A 815 19.63 25.57 2.54
CA TYR A 815 18.89 25.61 3.78
C TYR A 815 17.91 26.79 3.76
N ASN A 816 16.65 26.50 3.83
CA ASN A 816 15.55 27.46 3.80
C ASN A 816 14.77 27.44 5.11
N LEU A 817 15.45 27.53 6.26
CA LEU A 817 14.84 27.52 7.57
C LEU A 817 14.71 28.92 8.15
N LEU A 818 13.68 29.12 8.94
CA LEU A 818 13.43 30.35 9.66
C LEU A 818 14.66 30.69 10.51
N GLY A 819 15.19 31.91 10.39
CA GLY A 819 16.30 32.36 11.19
C GLY A 819 17.70 31.83 10.84
N GLN A 820 17.84 31.06 9.77
CA GLN A 820 19.13 30.52 9.32
C GLN A 820 20.20 31.62 9.16
N SER A 821 19.83 32.77 8.64
CA SER A 821 20.70 33.93 8.39
C SER A 821 20.90 34.84 9.62
N ALA A 822 20.15 34.63 10.69
CA ALA A 822 20.25 35.48 11.86
C ALA A 822 21.54 35.21 12.66
N SER A 823 22.32 36.23 12.94
CA SER A 823 23.52 36.17 13.77
C SER A 823 23.28 36.46 15.26
N SER A 824 22.10 37.01 15.60
CA SER A 824 21.67 37.35 16.97
C SER A 824 20.16 37.26 17.14
N GLY A 825 19.70 37.34 18.37
CA GLY A 825 18.29 37.24 18.72
C GLY A 825 17.77 35.80 18.68
N ILE A 826 16.47 35.63 18.92
CA ILE A 826 15.82 34.30 19.06
C ILE A 826 15.97 33.45 17.78
N LEU A 827 15.93 34.06 16.62
CA LEU A 827 16.04 33.35 15.35
C LEU A 827 17.44 32.74 15.15
N SER A 828 18.48 33.28 15.75
CA SER A 828 19.84 32.71 15.71
C SER A 828 19.97 31.42 16.53
N GLN A 829 19.03 31.16 17.42
CA GLN A 829 18.98 29.97 18.27
C GLN A 829 18.34 28.75 17.57
N GLN A 830 17.87 28.92 16.33
CA GLN A 830 17.30 27.79 15.61
C GLN A 830 18.37 26.72 15.33
N PHE A 831 18.06 25.50 15.71
CA PHE A 831 18.90 24.33 15.44
C PHE A 831 18.64 23.78 14.04
N ILE A 832 19.67 23.74 13.26
CA ILE A 832 19.73 23.06 11.97
C ILE A 832 20.85 22.04 12.10
N LEU A 833 20.58 20.79 11.74
CA LEU A 833 21.57 19.73 11.84
C LEU A 833 22.77 20.05 10.95
N ALA A 834 23.88 20.39 11.58
CA ALA A 834 25.17 20.57 10.92
C ALA A 834 25.87 19.23 10.69
N ASP A 835 26.97 19.22 9.94
CA ASP A 835 27.75 18.01 9.66
C ASP A 835 28.14 17.30 10.97
N GLY A 836 28.67 17.98 11.96
CA GLY A 836 29.03 17.45 13.27
C GLY A 836 27.86 17.09 14.17
N GLY A 837 26.72 17.74 13.98
CA GLY A 837 25.45 17.42 14.67
C GLY A 837 25.37 17.88 16.13
N PHE A 838 26.33 18.69 16.61
CA PHE A 838 26.37 19.20 17.98
C PHE A 838 25.27 20.23 18.27
N LYS A 839 24.59 20.10 19.41
CA LYS A 839 23.48 20.96 19.83
C LYS A 839 23.97 22.21 20.59
N SER A 840 25.08 22.13 21.31
CA SER A 840 25.74 23.30 21.92
C SER A 840 26.36 24.20 20.86
N PHE A 841 26.48 25.52 21.17
CA PHE A 841 27.16 26.44 20.28
C PHE A 841 28.69 26.28 20.39
N LEU A 842 29.21 25.19 19.80
CA LEU A 842 30.65 24.97 19.70
C LEU A 842 31.21 25.79 18.53
N PRO A 843 32.26 26.57 18.74
CA PRO A 843 32.83 27.48 17.74
C PRO A 843 33.61 26.73 16.65
N GLY A 844 33.68 27.33 15.47
CA GLY A 844 34.56 26.91 14.40
C GLY A 844 33.92 26.01 13.34
N THR A 845 34.73 25.78 12.33
CA THR A 845 34.45 24.90 11.19
C THR A 845 35.65 23.99 10.93
N VAL A 846 35.47 22.95 10.11
CA VAL A 846 36.50 21.95 9.89
C VAL A 846 36.89 21.90 8.41
N ASN A 847 38.20 22.06 8.14
CA ASN A 847 38.75 22.16 6.80
C ASN A 847 39.59 20.95 6.35
N GLN A 848 39.75 19.91 7.18
CA GLN A 848 40.47 18.70 6.81
C GLN A 848 39.60 17.44 6.99
N TRP A 849 39.27 17.07 8.24
CA TRP A 849 38.35 15.96 8.48
C TRP A 849 37.60 16.08 9.81
N ILE A 850 36.43 15.50 9.89
CA ILE A 850 35.61 15.42 11.09
C ILE A 850 34.92 14.04 11.15
N THR A 851 34.84 13.52 12.37
CA THR A 851 33.95 12.39 12.69
C THR A 851 33.15 12.73 13.93
N SER A 852 31.88 12.37 13.96
CA SER A 852 31.01 12.59 15.12
C SER A 852 30.03 11.44 15.32
N PHE A 853 29.70 11.18 16.58
CA PHE A 853 28.72 10.25 17.03
C PHE A 853 27.68 10.99 17.88
N ASN A 854 26.42 10.91 17.47
CA ASN A 854 25.31 11.60 18.10
C ASN A 854 24.31 10.55 18.61
N VAL A 855 23.88 10.71 19.86
CA VAL A 855 22.91 9.83 20.53
C VAL A 855 21.73 10.67 21.00
N ASP A 856 20.53 10.17 20.81
CA ASP A 856 19.26 10.74 21.30
C ASP A 856 18.37 9.60 21.79
N SER A 857 17.95 9.67 23.05
CA SER A 857 17.12 8.63 23.68
C SER A 857 15.89 9.21 24.35
N SER A 858 14.73 8.62 24.09
CA SER A 858 13.51 8.90 24.86
C SER A 858 13.68 8.42 26.30
N VAL A 859 13.34 9.28 27.27
CA VAL A 859 13.34 8.95 28.70
C VAL A 859 11.92 8.85 29.21
N TRP A 860 11.10 9.85 28.96
CA TRP A 860 9.72 9.90 29.43
C TRP A 860 8.87 10.84 28.57
N LYS A 861 7.82 10.31 27.94
CA LYS A 861 6.89 11.09 27.09
C LYS A 861 7.63 12.01 26.09
N ILE A 862 7.61 13.32 26.35
CA ILE A 862 8.21 14.36 25.51
C ILE A 862 9.69 14.61 25.82
N PHE A 863 10.21 14.04 26.93
CA PHE A 863 11.57 14.30 27.37
C PHE A 863 12.55 13.27 26.80
N HIS A 864 13.60 13.75 26.22
CA HIS A 864 14.73 12.99 25.69
C HIS A 864 16.03 13.48 26.30
N VAL A 865 17.03 12.64 26.31
CA VAL A 865 18.42 13.02 26.59
C VAL A 865 19.24 12.83 25.33
N TYR A 866 20.22 13.71 25.15
CA TYR A 866 21.16 13.58 24.04
C TYR A 866 22.60 13.70 24.52
N ALA A 867 23.51 13.09 23.77
CA ALA A 867 24.94 13.21 23.97
C ALA A 867 25.63 13.08 22.59
N ASP A 868 26.56 13.98 22.34
CA ASP A 868 27.31 14.05 21.10
C ASP A 868 28.83 14.08 21.43
N ALA A 869 29.60 13.35 20.64
CA ALA A 869 31.05 13.32 20.75
C ALA A 869 31.67 13.28 19.35
N GLY A 870 32.83 13.88 19.18
CA GLY A 870 33.52 13.89 17.90
C GLY A 870 34.97 14.29 17.96
N LEU A 871 35.66 13.93 16.91
CA LEU A 871 37.05 14.30 16.64
C LEU A 871 37.11 15.09 15.32
N TYR A 872 37.92 16.12 15.30
CA TYR A 872 38.14 16.85 14.06
C TYR A 872 39.58 17.36 13.96
N LYS A 873 39.97 17.65 12.74
CA LYS A 873 41.28 18.26 12.47
C LYS A 873 41.14 19.35 11.41
N ASN A 874 41.78 20.48 11.69
CA ASN A 874 42.05 21.54 10.72
C ASN A 874 43.51 21.46 10.26
N LYS A 875 43.79 21.95 9.05
CA LYS A 875 45.15 22.05 8.55
C LYS A 875 46.02 22.79 9.56
N ASN A 876 47.23 22.31 9.79
CA ASN A 876 48.23 22.86 10.69
C ASN A 876 47.88 22.87 12.19
N ASN A 877 46.76 22.23 12.57
CA ASN A 877 46.34 22.10 13.97
C ASN A 877 46.34 20.64 14.41
N PRO A 878 46.55 20.36 15.71
CA PRO A 878 46.37 19.00 16.23
C PRO A 878 44.90 18.58 16.16
N THR A 879 44.71 17.26 16.22
CA THR A 879 43.34 16.70 16.34
C THR A 879 42.70 17.18 17.65
N GLN A 880 41.43 17.57 17.57
CA GLN A 880 40.68 18.06 18.71
C GLN A 880 39.49 17.13 18.99
N PHE A 881 39.23 16.90 20.28
CA PHE A 881 38.07 16.21 20.77
C PHE A 881 37.01 17.21 21.27
N ILE A 882 35.77 17.04 20.87
CA ILE A 882 34.65 17.88 21.29
C ILE A 882 33.47 17.02 21.67
N TRP A 883 32.65 17.50 22.60
CA TRP A 883 31.45 16.82 23.04
C TRP A 883 30.45 17.78 23.61
N ASP A 884 29.16 17.37 23.60
CA ASP A 884 28.10 18.05 24.33
C ASP A 884 27.05 17.05 24.80
N SER A 885 26.20 17.46 25.74
CA SER A 885 25.08 16.71 26.25
C SER A 885 24.02 17.62 26.83
N GLY A 886 22.76 17.11 26.83
CA GLY A 886 21.66 17.90 27.36
C GLY A 886 20.33 17.17 27.33
N VAL A 887 19.30 17.95 27.58
CA VAL A 887 17.92 17.52 27.54
C VAL A 887 17.24 18.08 26.30
N LYS A 888 16.49 17.23 25.61
CA LYS A 888 15.62 17.65 24.49
C LYS A 888 14.16 17.50 24.92
N VAL A 889 13.38 18.54 24.70
CA VAL A 889 11.93 18.55 24.89
C VAL A 889 11.26 18.53 23.54
N ARG A 890 10.58 17.46 23.21
CA ARG A 890 9.89 17.23 21.93
C ARG A 890 8.42 17.59 22.08
N LEU A 891 8.10 18.88 21.99
CA LEU A 891 6.74 19.38 22.20
C LEU A 891 5.76 18.85 21.15
N ILE A 892 6.16 18.93 19.87
CA ILE A 892 5.41 18.39 18.75
C ILE A 892 6.43 17.65 17.87
N PRO A 893 6.28 16.32 17.69
CA PRO A 893 7.17 15.55 16.87
C PRO A 893 7.36 16.15 15.48
N ASP A 894 8.61 16.28 15.05
CA ASP A 894 9.00 16.78 13.72
C ASP A 894 8.53 18.22 13.39
N PHE A 895 8.03 18.95 14.37
CA PHE A 895 7.57 20.33 14.25
C PHE A 895 8.25 21.30 15.21
N LEU A 896 8.22 21.01 16.52
CA LEU A 896 8.79 21.86 17.57
C LEU A 896 9.54 21.03 18.59
N GLU A 897 10.87 21.19 18.58
CA GLU A 897 11.78 20.58 19.54
C GLU A 897 12.63 21.66 20.18
N ILE A 898 12.92 21.55 21.48
CA ILE A 898 13.76 22.47 22.25
C ILE A 898 14.93 21.68 22.81
N TYR A 899 16.14 22.22 22.63
CA TYR A 899 17.40 21.64 23.11
C TYR A 899 17.94 22.50 24.22
N LEU A 900 18.15 21.91 25.39
CA LEU A 900 18.65 22.49 26.62
C LEU A 900 20.04 21.90 26.88
N PRO A 901 21.13 22.55 26.42
CA PRO A 901 22.50 22.08 26.69
C PRO A 901 22.78 22.09 28.19
N VAL A 902 23.40 21.03 28.70
CA VAL A 902 23.73 20.89 30.12
C VAL A 902 25.23 20.92 30.30
N GLN A 903 25.96 20.08 29.60
CA GLN A 903 27.42 19.99 29.73
C GLN A 903 28.06 19.86 28.36
N SER A 904 29.15 20.57 28.11
CA SER A 904 29.86 20.52 26.83
C SER A 904 31.36 20.70 27.02
N SER A 905 32.13 20.64 25.94
CA SER A 905 33.53 21.01 25.90
C SER A 905 33.80 22.45 26.39
N LEU A 906 32.76 23.30 26.46
CA LEU A 906 32.84 24.67 27.01
C LEU A 906 32.64 24.74 28.53
N GLY A 907 32.19 23.64 29.17
CA GLY A 907 31.90 23.56 30.59
C GLY A 907 30.38 23.32 30.87
N PHE A 908 29.99 23.67 32.11
CA PHE A 908 28.57 23.55 32.56
C PHE A 908 27.74 24.70 32.02
N GLU A 909 26.95 24.45 30.99
CA GLU A 909 26.26 25.47 30.20
C GLU A 909 25.20 26.27 30.98
N PRO A 910 24.41 25.65 31.89
CA PRO A 910 23.46 26.40 32.72
C PRO A 910 24.07 27.46 33.63
N GLY A 911 25.37 27.34 33.91
CA GLY A 911 26.14 28.32 34.69
C GLY A 911 26.54 29.57 33.90
N PHE A 912 26.37 29.58 32.57
CA PHE A 912 26.76 30.74 31.77
C PHE A 912 25.72 31.89 31.87
N LYS A 913 26.17 33.13 31.97
CA LYS A 913 25.29 34.32 32.05
C LYS A 913 24.34 34.44 30.83
N ASP A 914 24.72 33.88 29.72
CA ASP A 914 23.98 33.91 28.46
C ASP A 914 23.25 32.59 28.16
N TYR A 915 23.01 31.74 29.16
CA TYR A 915 22.40 30.42 28.96
C TYR A 915 21.10 30.47 28.15
N GLY A 916 20.23 31.45 28.37
CA GLY A 916 18.99 31.61 27.60
C GLY A 916 19.23 31.78 26.11
N LYS A 917 20.39 32.36 25.68
CA LYS A 917 20.77 32.47 24.27
C LYS A 917 21.41 31.20 23.73
N ARG A 918 21.77 30.23 24.59
CA ARG A 918 22.36 28.93 24.22
C ARG A 918 21.30 27.85 24.03
N ILE A 919 20.11 28.07 24.55
CA ILE A 919 18.95 27.19 24.28
C ILE A 919 18.65 27.24 22.78
N ARG A 920 18.57 26.08 22.15
CA ARG A 920 18.26 25.98 20.73
C ARG A 920 16.90 25.34 20.52
N TYR A 921 16.27 25.61 19.39
CA TYR A 921 15.02 25.01 19.02
C TYR A 921 14.99 24.69 17.53
N THR A 922 14.22 23.66 17.18
CA THR A 922 13.85 23.38 15.79
C THR A 922 12.39 23.73 15.59
N LEU A 923 12.10 24.54 14.59
CA LEU A 923 10.73 24.89 14.19
C LEU A 923 10.57 24.64 12.69
N ILE A 924 9.80 23.61 12.31
CA ILE A 924 9.56 23.24 10.92
C ILE A 924 8.10 23.57 10.58
N LEU A 925 7.88 24.69 9.92
CA LEU A 925 6.54 25.12 9.47
C LEU A 925 6.12 24.34 8.22
N ASN A 926 5.72 23.09 8.41
CA ASN A 926 5.20 22.24 7.33
C ASN A 926 3.73 21.88 7.62
N LEU A 927 2.84 22.32 6.76
CA LEU A 927 1.39 22.11 6.90
C LEU A 927 1.04 20.60 6.96
N SER A 928 1.73 19.76 6.21
CA SER A 928 1.51 18.31 6.24
C SER A 928 1.87 17.70 7.60
N THR A 929 2.95 18.16 8.23
CA THR A 929 3.35 17.74 9.58
C THR A 929 2.32 18.17 10.62
N ILE A 930 1.80 19.39 10.52
CA ILE A 930 0.75 19.90 11.42
C ILE A 930 -0.53 19.09 11.26
N ILE A 931 -0.97 18.84 10.03
CA ILE A 931 -2.17 18.05 9.75
C ILE A 931 -1.99 16.61 10.26
N ASN A 932 -0.83 15.99 10.05
CA ASN A 932 -0.56 14.65 10.53
C ASN A 932 -0.52 14.56 12.06
N ALA A 933 0.07 15.55 12.74
CA ALA A 933 0.04 15.65 14.20
C ALA A 933 -1.39 15.82 14.72
N ALA A 934 -2.20 16.67 14.07
CA ALA A 934 -3.60 16.85 14.44
C ALA A 934 -4.45 15.59 14.23
N ARG A 935 -4.17 14.80 13.17
CA ARG A 935 -4.89 13.54 12.86
C ARG A 935 -4.53 12.38 13.78
N ARG A 936 -3.25 12.26 14.16
CA ARG A 936 -2.74 11.14 14.97
C ARG A 936 -2.85 11.39 16.48
N GLY A 937 -3.18 12.61 16.87
CA GLY A 937 -3.00 13.10 18.23
C GLY A 937 -1.56 13.50 18.49
N TRP A 938 -1.35 14.32 19.52
CA TRP A 938 -0.04 14.89 19.86
C TRP A 938 0.92 13.84 20.49
N TYR A 939 0.38 12.69 20.95
CA TYR A 939 1.13 11.61 21.61
C TYR A 939 0.54 10.23 21.32
#